data_c03ccfbac61fd34a33d20bbefe6bfaed
#
_entry.id   c03ccfbac61fd34a33d20bbefe6bfaed
#
_cell.length_a   1.000
_cell.length_b   1.000
_cell.length_c   1.000
_cell.angle_alpha   90.00
_cell.angle_beta   90.00
_cell.angle_gamma   90.00
#
_symmetry.space_group_name_H-M   'P 1'
#
loop_
_entity.id
_entity.type
_entity.pdbx_description
1 polymer ?
#
loop_
_entity_poly.entity_id
_entity_poly.type
_entity_poly.pdbx_seq_one_letter_code
_entity_poly.pdbx_strand_id
1 'polypeptide(L)'
;MKTLTKCFLLLVVLLCSEQILLAQTIKGTVVDAEGNPIELAHVIARKRADSTFVAGCLTDAQGRFAFDALSAPEHILTAKCIGYKARTIAAQPVCNIILEGDATELSEVVVLSSYVKRSPSGDLSVRIQGNPIAKGKSLMETLRYIQGVEVLSGNILVNGKDHTIIYLGDRKITAEQLRSIPTNMVKHIEVIPNAGASFGQEAQGGIVRVTLRQKEGLIGAIGLTAQADGEGFVDAILTPTLQYQFGKLSVYNNLKLGSGNYRTRYKRQDNYGTHHVDRKFHSDKESLALLENLALQYQLTPTQSLQVYGGLYLIKDRINQTNHNGLLLSLRQKTQSSFIEGNAGLLYRANLNVGKNSSFSTKVEFLNQSNSDHIDYELNTHDENELRQRLSYLYVEPRLELKSSKGSSVNLGIRFSHLRDRIEMSGIASTILTQVKQQDFQISGGDFAPWIEYSRMIGQRAFVQVGLTYQLTDMKYSDYLNRIASINNRYSGLYPNVQLQYMLNPQKQSGISIAYRRDYSLPNYGYYSPVAVYQNEKLYSIGNQNLKEETFHSVEANYYINPNWTLTYRLKSGANIIHLLAHQDPMQSDVVYTRPENSGTSLQHYTSLSYTASVSDFWQTNNRVFVRHNTEKSPGKTVSSAWLGWSATQQFRLSNTMGLTLSATGQTAEKHLSHEVGLRYDIDAGVYLSLLNDQLQINLGVLNLIHNRAVMRVKTDFAELERTDLSPRRRLKLSVTWNFSSGDKIKRSSSRTVNSPTRETPTL
;
A
#
# COMPACT_ATOMS: atom_id res chain seq x y z
N MET A 1 4.70 28.75 -27.60
CA MET A 1 4.56 27.47 -28.32
C MET A 1 5.75 27.13 -29.22
N LYS A 2 6.24 28.02 -30.11
CA LYS A 2 7.36 27.69 -31.04
C LYS A 2 8.71 27.37 -30.35
N THR A 3 8.97 27.85 -29.13
CA THR A 3 10.22 27.61 -28.40
C THR A 3 10.20 26.26 -27.69
N LEU A 4 9.08 25.84 -27.13
CA LEU A 4 8.92 24.53 -26.48
C LEU A 4 9.03 23.37 -27.48
N THR A 5 8.50 23.53 -28.68
CA THR A 5 8.59 22.53 -29.75
C THR A 5 10.01 22.34 -30.26
N LYS A 6 10.83 23.41 -30.27
CA LYS A 6 12.26 23.32 -30.61
C LYS A 6 13.10 22.64 -29.53
N CYS A 7 12.81 22.87 -28.24
CA CYS A 7 13.48 22.19 -27.14
C CYS A 7 13.12 20.70 -27.11
N PHE A 8 11.88 20.35 -27.43
CA PHE A 8 11.45 18.96 -27.51
C PHE A 8 12.08 18.20 -28.67
N LEU A 9 12.20 18.86 -29.85
CA LEU A 9 12.89 18.26 -31.02
C LEU A 9 14.41 18.12 -30.77
N LEU A 10 15.04 19.05 -30.08
CA LEU A 10 16.46 19.00 -29.71
C LEU A 10 16.74 17.84 -28.72
N LEU A 11 15.83 17.59 -27.79
CA LEU A 11 15.93 16.48 -26.83
C LEU A 11 15.80 15.12 -27.55
N VAL A 12 14.93 15.02 -28.54
CA VAL A 12 14.74 13.80 -29.35
C VAL A 12 15.95 13.54 -30.25
N VAL A 13 16.57 14.56 -30.81
CA VAL A 13 17.76 14.43 -31.68
C VAL A 13 19.02 14.07 -30.88
N LEU A 14 19.18 14.55 -29.64
CA LEU A 14 20.28 14.19 -28.74
C LEU A 14 20.24 12.72 -28.27
N LEU A 15 19.08 12.08 -28.34
CA LEU A 15 18.88 10.67 -27.94
C LEU A 15 19.21 9.68 -29.07
N CYS A 16 19.38 10.14 -30.33
CA CYS A 16 19.54 9.26 -31.49
C CYS A 16 21.00 9.09 -32.00
N SER A 17 22.00 9.78 -31.41
CA SER A 17 23.38 9.73 -31.88
C SER A 17 24.28 8.90 -30.98
N GLU A 18 24.24 7.56 -31.11
CA GLU A 18 25.27 6.71 -30.54
C GLU A 18 25.72 5.61 -31.52
N GLN A 19 27.01 5.52 -31.65
CA GLN A 19 27.72 4.58 -32.54
C GLN A 19 27.59 3.12 -32.06
N ILE A 20 27.42 2.22 -33.02
CA ILE A 20 27.32 0.77 -32.80
C ILE A 20 28.73 0.24 -32.53
N LEU A 21 29.06 -0.07 -31.27
CA LEU A 21 30.13 -1.00 -30.93
C LEU A 21 29.56 -2.43 -30.96
N LEU A 22 30.09 -3.29 -31.83
CA LEU A 22 29.76 -4.71 -31.83
C LEU A 22 30.34 -5.36 -30.55
N ALA A 23 29.54 -5.45 -29.50
CA ALA A 23 29.90 -6.20 -28.32
C ALA A 23 29.61 -7.69 -28.57
N GLN A 24 30.62 -8.56 -28.34
CA GLN A 24 30.41 -9.99 -28.34
C GLN A 24 29.51 -10.38 -27.18
N THR A 25 28.48 -11.19 -27.45
CA THR A 25 27.49 -11.64 -26.45
C THR A 25 27.60 -13.14 -26.29
N ILE A 26 27.79 -13.62 -25.05
CA ILE A 26 27.64 -15.04 -24.72
C ILE A 26 26.20 -15.24 -24.26
N LYS A 27 25.45 -16.11 -24.94
CA LYS A 27 24.07 -16.44 -24.61
C LYS A 27 23.87 -17.95 -24.53
N GLY A 28 22.82 -18.37 -23.81
CA GLY A 28 22.52 -19.79 -23.70
C GLY A 28 21.30 -20.13 -22.91
N THR A 29 21.15 -21.42 -22.64
CA THR A 29 20.05 -21.96 -21.83
C THR A 29 20.58 -22.88 -20.75
N VAL A 30 19.89 -22.93 -19.61
CA VAL A 30 20.13 -23.92 -18.55
C VAL A 30 18.87 -24.78 -18.46
N VAL A 31 19.05 -26.12 -18.58
CA VAL A 31 17.94 -27.08 -18.55
C VAL A 31 18.28 -28.22 -17.58
N ASP A 32 17.24 -28.98 -17.17
CA ASP A 32 17.44 -30.25 -16.43
C ASP A 32 17.76 -31.41 -17.36
N ALA A 33 17.97 -32.60 -16.81
CA ALA A 33 18.28 -33.83 -17.57
C ALA A 33 17.13 -34.23 -18.51
N GLU A 34 15.91 -33.86 -18.24
CA GLU A 34 14.71 -34.08 -19.06
C GLU A 34 14.48 -32.99 -20.12
N GLY A 35 15.39 -31.99 -20.20
CA GLY A 35 15.31 -30.89 -21.16
C GLY A 35 14.39 -29.74 -20.75
N ASN A 36 13.85 -29.74 -19.52
CA ASN A 36 13.02 -28.63 -19.05
C ASN A 36 13.92 -27.44 -18.65
N PRO A 37 13.56 -26.20 -19.01
CA PRO A 37 14.33 -25.03 -18.67
C PRO A 37 14.32 -24.75 -17.17
N ILE A 38 15.47 -24.39 -16.60
CA ILE A 38 15.63 -24.05 -15.19
C ILE A 38 15.62 -22.52 -15.05
N GLU A 39 14.55 -21.99 -14.48
CA GLU A 39 14.41 -20.57 -14.15
C GLU A 39 15.23 -20.22 -12.90
N LEU A 40 15.85 -19.02 -12.86
CA LEU A 40 16.62 -18.51 -11.73
C LEU A 40 17.89 -19.33 -11.42
N ALA A 41 18.39 -20.11 -12.36
CA ALA A 41 19.74 -20.66 -12.22
C ALA A 41 20.78 -19.55 -12.27
N HIS A 42 21.69 -19.54 -11.31
CA HIS A 42 22.82 -18.61 -11.30
C HIS A 42 23.83 -19.04 -12.33
N VAL A 43 24.09 -18.25 -13.37
CA VAL A 43 25.17 -18.46 -14.31
C VAL A 43 26.27 -17.44 -14.03
N ILE A 44 27.46 -17.95 -13.68
CA ILE A 44 28.62 -17.16 -13.27
C ILE A 44 29.68 -17.30 -14.32
N ALA A 45 30.11 -16.18 -14.93
CA ALA A 45 31.25 -16.12 -15.82
C ALA A 45 32.54 -15.82 -15.02
N ARG A 46 33.58 -16.61 -15.25
CA ARG A 46 34.89 -16.46 -14.62
C ARG A 46 35.98 -16.48 -15.69
N LYS A 47 37.12 -15.83 -15.45
CA LYS A 47 38.29 -15.96 -16.32
C LYS A 47 38.79 -17.39 -16.32
N ARG A 48 39.12 -17.90 -17.50
CA ARG A 48 39.62 -19.26 -17.65
C ARG A 48 41.03 -19.45 -17.06
N ALA A 49 41.83 -18.39 -17.01
CA ALA A 49 43.22 -18.43 -16.57
C ALA A 49 43.35 -18.55 -15.04
N ASP A 50 42.53 -17.86 -14.26
CA ASP A 50 42.69 -17.73 -12.80
C ASP A 50 41.39 -17.92 -12.02
N SER A 51 40.29 -18.29 -12.69
CA SER A 51 38.95 -18.42 -12.10
C SER A 51 38.41 -17.17 -11.44
N THR A 52 38.97 -15.98 -11.70
CA THR A 52 38.50 -14.70 -11.19
C THR A 52 37.09 -14.44 -11.70
N PHE A 53 36.19 -13.98 -10.81
CA PHE A 53 34.82 -13.61 -11.14
C PHE A 53 34.78 -12.42 -12.10
N VAL A 54 33.99 -12.52 -13.16
CA VAL A 54 33.81 -11.47 -14.17
C VAL A 54 32.38 -10.93 -14.16
N ALA A 55 31.41 -11.82 -14.28
CA ALA A 55 29.99 -11.44 -14.32
C ALA A 55 29.10 -12.58 -13.82
N GLY A 56 27.87 -12.26 -13.44
CA GLY A 56 26.87 -13.26 -13.10
C GLY A 56 25.49 -12.80 -13.53
N CYS A 57 24.65 -13.73 -13.99
CA CYS A 57 23.25 -13.48 -14.33
C CYS A 57 22.38 -14.63 -13.84
N LEU A 58 21.06 -14.42 -13.85
CA LEU A 58 20.06 -15.45 -13.59
C LEU A 58 19.40 -15.83 -14.90
N THR A 59 19.03 -17.10 -15.04
CA THR A 59 18.23 -17.56 -16.16
C THR A 59 16.79 -17.06 -16.06
N ASP A 60 16.20 -16.74 -17.21
CA ASP A 60 14.79 -16.38 -17.32
C ASP A 60 13.87 -17.61 -17.19
N ALA A 61 12.54 -17.42 -17.30
CA ALA A 61 11.55 -18.50 -17.20
C ALA A 61 11.72 -19.59 -18.29
N GLN A 62 12.45 -19.29 -19.35
CA GLN A 62 12.81 -20.23 -20.42
C GLN A 62 14.22 -20.79 -20.23
N GLY A 63 14.82 -20.59 -19.05
CA GLY A 63 16.16 -21.04 -18.74
C GLY A 63 17.27 -20.28 -19.47
N ARG A 64 16.99 -19.17 -20.15
CA ARG A 64 17.96 -18.43 -20.98
C ARG A 64 18.75 -17.44 -20.15
N PHE A 65 20.02 -17.27 -20.56
CA PHE A 65 20.93 -16.27 -20.01
C PHE A 65 21.72 -15.57 -21.12
N ALA A 66 22.22 -14.37 -20.83
CA ALA A 66 23.08 -13.63 -21.71
C ALA A 66 24.10 -12.79 -20.93
N PHE A 67 25.31 -12.71 -21.41
CA PHE A 67 26.36 -11.80 -20.97
C PHE A 67 26.78 -10.93 -22.14
N ASP A 68 26.59 -9.63 -22.02
CA ASP A 68 27.05 -8.66 -23.00
C ASP A 68 28.54 -8.32 -22.76
N ALA A 69 29.30 -8.14 -23.84
CA ALA A 69 30.69 -7.73 -23.83
C ALA A 69 31.67 -8.72 -23.16
N LEU A 70 31.43 -10.04 -23.29
CA LEU A 70 32.37 -11.08 -22.85
C LEU A 70 32.90 -11.90 -24.05
N SER A 71 34.21 -12.12 -24.10
CA SER A 71 34.85 -12.99 -25.10
C SER A 71 34.77 -14.47 -24.68
N ALA A 72 34.11 -15.31 -25.48
CA ALA A 72 33.87 -16.71 -25.15
C ALA A 72 35.18 -17.53 -24.86
N PRO A 73 36.27 -17.40 -25.61
CA PRO A 73 37.49 -18.23 -25.39
C PRO A 73 38.18 -17.96 -24.04
N GLU A 74 37.99 -16.79 -23.46
CA GLU A 74 38.67 -16.34 -22.23
C GLU A 74 37.96 -16.70 -20.95
N HIS A 75 36.73 -17.27 -21.06
CA HIS A 75 35.85 -17.45 -19.90
C HIS A 75 35.36 -18.90 -19.74
N ILE A 76 35.02 -19.26 -18.51
CA ILE A 76 34.24 -20.44 -18.14
C ILE A 76 32.94 -20.00 -17.51
N LEU A 77 31.87 -20.78 -17.74
CA LEU A 77 30.54 -20.54 -17.15
C LEU A 77 30.25 -21.62 -16.12
N THR A 78 29.87 -21.22 -14.93
CA THR A 78 29.37 -22.11 -13.88
C THR A 78 27.92 -21.85 -13.64
N ALA A 79 27.04 -22.81 -13.93
CA ALA A 79 25.63 -22.75 -13.61
C ALA A 79 25.36 -23.48 -12.28
N LYS A 80 24.51 -22.85 -11.42
CA LYS A 80 24.08 -23.40 -10.14
C LYS A 80 22.60 -23.13 -9.96
N CYS A 81 21.85 -24.13 -9.50
CA CYS A 81 20.47 -23.99 -9.05
C CYS A 81 20.23 -24.91 -7.85
N ILE A 82 19.34 -24.50 -6.94
CA ILE A 82 18.98 -25.33 -5.78
C ILE A 82 18.30 -26.61 -6.27
N GLY A 83 18.71 -27.75 -5.72
CA GLY A 83 18.23 -29.07 -6.14
C GLY A 83 18.98 -29.66 -7.34
N TYR A 84 20.03 -28.98 -7.81
CA TYR A 84 20.86 -29.45 -8.91
C TYR A 84 22.36 -29.36 -8.61
N LYS A 85 23.12 -30.28 -9.11
CA LYS A 85 24.59 -30.22 -9.06
C LYS A 85 25.11 -29.07 -9.89
N ALA A 86 26.02 -28.29 -9.34
CA ALA A 86 26.66 -27.21 -10.09
C ALA A 86 27.47 -27.77 -11.26
N ARG A 87 27.36 -27.15 -12.45
CA ARG A 87 28.08 -27.55 -13.65
C ARG A 87 28.90 -26.39 -14.23
N THR A 88 30.15 -26.67 -14.54
CA THR A 88 31.03 -25.70 -15.17
C THR A 88 31.37 -26.15 -16.59
N ILE A 89 31.26 -25.24 -17.57
CA ILE A 89 31.58 -25.47 -18.98
C ILE A 89 32.51 -24.37 -19.49
N ALA A 90 33.22 -24.63 -20.56
CA ALA A 90 33.95 -23.61 -21.32
C ALA A 90 32.89 -22.69 -22.00
N ALA A 91 33.09 -21.38 -21.95
CA ALA A 91 32.16 -20.46 -22.60
C ALA A 91 32.30 -20.57 -24.14
N GLN A 92 31.14 -20.56 -24.79
CA GLN A 92 30.98 -20.50 -26.24
C GLN A 92 29.98 -19.38 -26.55
N PRO A 93 29.92 -18.85 -27.77
CA PRO A 93 28.94 -17.81 -28.13
C PRO A 93 27.49 -18.20 -27.85
N VAL A 94 27.18 -19.51 -27.97
CA VAL A 94 25.89 -20.09 -27.56
C VAL A 94 26.18 -21.32 -26.69
N CYS A 95 25.64 -21.31 -25.45
CA CYS A 95 25.87 -22.37 -24.47
C CYS A 95 24.53 -23.03 -24.08
N ASN A 96 24.56 -24.37 -24.04
CA ASN A 96 23.47 -25.14 -23.41
C ASN A 96 24.05 -25.89 -22.20
N ILE A 97 23.56 -25.55 -20.98
CA ILE A 97 24.05 -26.13 -19.74
C ILE A 97 22.94 -27.02 -19.16
N ILE A 98 23.26 -28.33 -19.06
CA ILE A 98 22.35 -29.31 -18.47
C ILE A 98 22.75 -29.51 -17.02
N LEU A 99 21.86 -29.30 -16.07
CA LEU A 99 22.08 -29.58 -14.67
C LEU A 99 21.42 -30.88 -14.27
N GLU A 100 22.17 -31.74 -13.57
CA GLU A 100 21.68 -33.00 -13.00
C GLU A 100 21.05 -32.74 -11.63
N GLY A 101 19.93 -33.41 -11.33
CA GLY A 101 19.32 -33.35 -10.01
C GLY A 101 20.28 -33.83 -8.92
N ASP A 102 20.37 -33.07 -7.81
CA ASP A 102 21.13 -33.49 -6.63
C ASP A 102 20.16 -34.12 -5.62
N ALA A 103 20.26 -35.48 -5.52
CA ALA A 103 19.44 -36.25 -4.59
C ALA A 103 19.95 -36.20 -3.13
N THR A 104 21.06 -35.51 -2.87
CA THR A 104 21.56 -35.30 -1.51
C THR A 104 20.63 -34.28 -0.83
N GLU A 105 19.88 -34.68 0.20
CA GLU A 105 19.25 -33.78 1.15
C GLU A 105 20.33 -32.88 1.75
N LEU A 106 20.56 -31.74 1.10
CA LEU A 106 21.30 -30.64 1.71
C LEU A 106 20.47 -30.20 2.91
N SER A 107 20.99 -30.35 4.12
CA SER A 107 20.55 -29.58 5.28
C SER A 107 20.50 -28.12 4.80
N GLU A 108 19.28 -27.66 4.67
CA GLU A 108 18.88 -26.42 3.97
C GLU A 108 19.45 -25.20 4.70
N VAL A 109 20.66 -24.81 4.36
CA VAL A 109 21.05 -23.41 4.53
C VAL A 109 20.21 -22.65 3.50
N VAL A 110 19.00 -22.29 3.88
CA VAL A 110 18.10 -21.49 3.05
C VAL A 110 18.76 -20.14 2.86
N VAL A 111 19.42 -19.99 1.75
CA VAL A 111 19.94 -18.71 1.29
C VAL A 111 18.70 -17.88 0.96
N LEU A 112 18.21 -17.08 1.91
CA LEU A 112 17.15 -16.08 1.68
C LEU A 112 17.43 -15.22 0.44
N SER A 113 18.69 -15.09 0.04
CA SER A 113 19.12 -14.40 -1.17
C SER A 113 18.52 -14.97 -2.47
N SER A 114 18.02 -16.22 -2.48
CA SER A 114 17.35 -16.80 -3.65
C SER A 114 15.88 -16.35 -3.80
N TYR A 115 15.22 -15.95 -2.71
CA TYR A 115 13.83 -15.53 -2.71
C TYR A 115 13.66 -14.01 -2.72
N VAL A 116 14.71 -13.25 -2.39
CA VAL A 116 14.68 -11.78 -2.26
C VAL A 116 15.70 -11.18 -3.22
N LYS A 117 15.24 -10.31 -4.10
CA LYS A 117 16.08 -9.60 -5.05
C LYS A 117 15.81 -8.10 -4.94
N ARG A 118 16.88 -7.31 -4.81
CA ARG A 118 16.81 -5.86 -4.92
C ARG A 118 17.16 -5.44 -6.32
N SER A 119 16.25 -4.67 -6.96
CA SER A 119 16.50 -4.11 -8.29
C SER A 119 17.55 -2.99 -8.22
N PRO A 120 18.17 -2.63 -9.34
CA PRO A 120 19.02 -1.45 -9.42
C PRO A 120 18.29 -0.13 -9.09
N SER A 121 16.96 -0.09 -9.17
CA SER A 121 16.14 1.04 -8.71
C SER A 121 15.87 1.04 -7.19
N GLY A 122 16.37 0.03 -6.45
CA GLY A 122 16.14 -0.10 -5.00
C GLY A 122 14.86 -0.82 -4.62
N ASP A 123 14.04 -1.18 -5.58
CA ASP A 123 12.81 -1.93 -5.35
C ASP A 123 13.14 -3.34 -4.89
N LEU A 124 12.32 -3.87 -4.01
CA LEU A 124 12.49 -5.20 -3.45
C LEU A 124 11.48 -6.16 -4.09
N SER A 125 11.96 -7.19 -4.77
CA SER A 125 11.12 -8.28 -5.28
C SER A 125 11.30 -9.51 -4.41
N VAL A 126 10.19 -10.05 -3.88
CA VAL A 126 10.17 -11.22 -3.01
C VAL A 126 9.35 -12.31 -3.67
N ARG A 127 10.00 -13.39 -4.06
CA ARG A 127 9.32 -14.58 -4.56
C ARG A 127 8.59 -15.26 -3.42
N ILE A 128 7.30 -15.51 -3.58
CA ILE A 128 6.44 -16.12 -2.56
C ILE A 128 6.34 -17.63 -2.75
N GLN A 129 6.31 -18.07 -4.00
CA GLN A 129 6.25 -19.48 -4.32
C GLN A 129 7.46 -20.24 -3.74
N GLY A 130 7.21 -21.22 -2.88
CA GLY A 130 8.23 -22.03 -2.22
C GLY A 130 9.03 -21.29 -1.13
N ASN A 131 8.68 -20.04 -0.84
CA ASN A 131 9.38 -19.27 0.19
C ASN A 131 8.89 -19.67 1.60
N PRO A 132 9.80 -20.04 2.50
CA PRO A 132 9.45 -20.41 3.88
C PRO A 132 8.68 -19.33 4.65
N ILE A 133 8.89 -18.02 4.32
CA ILE A 133 8.16 -16.93 4.99
C ILE A 133 6.64 -16.98 4.74
N ALA A 134 6.20 -17.58 3.63
CA ALA A 134 4.80 -17.67 3.24
C ALA A 134 4.09 -18.93 3.76
N LYS A 135 4.86 -19.91 4.27
CA LYS A 135 4.32 -21.20 4.68
C LYS A 135 3.38 -21.06 5.87
N GLY A 136 2.16 -21.56 5.73
CA GLY A 136 1.15 -21.54 6.78
C GLY A 136 0.57 -20.15 7.11
N LYS A 137 0.78 -19.12 6.26
CA LYS A 137 0.37 -17.74 6.55
C LYS A 137 -0.55 -17.16 5.49
N SER A 138 -1.37 -16.21 5.90
CA SER A 138 -2.06 -15.31 4.98
C SER A 138 -1.08 -14.35 4.30
N LEU A 139 -1.51 -13.72 3.20
CA LEU A 139 -0.68 -12.75 2.50
C LEU A 139 -0.31 -11.55 3.39
N MET A 140 -1.24 -11.05 4.21
CA MET A 140 -0.99 -9.98 5.16
C MET A 140 0.03 -10.35 6.25
N GLU A 141 -0.01 -11.58 6.73
CA GLU A 141 0.98 -12.09 7.68
C GLU A 141 2.35 -12.26 7.01
N THR A 142 2.37 -12.72 5.75
CA THR A 142 3.61 -12.83 4.97
C THR A 142 4.28 -11.48 4.75
N LEU A 143 3.52 -10.41 4.50
CA LEU A 143 4.05 -9.06 4.35
C LEU A 143 4.84 -8.58 5.58
N ARG A 144 4.49 -9.02 6.79
CA ARG A 144 5.20 -8.68 8.02
C ARG A 144 6.67 -9.18 8.05
N TYR A 145 7.03 -10.12 7.16
CA TYR A 145 8.39 -10.67 7.03
C TYR A 145 9.17 -10.09 5.85
N ILE A 146 8.58 -9.14 5.12
CA ILE A 146 9.24 -8.47 4.00
C ILE A 146 9.94 -7.21 4.52
N GLN A 147 11.21 -7.07 4.19
CA GLN A 147 12.03 -5.93 4.58
C GLN A 147 11.38 -4.60 4.18
N GLY A 148 11.33 -3.66 5.11
CA GLY A 148 10.75 -2.33 4.89
C GLY A 148 9.23 -2.31 4.86
N VAL A 149 8.53 -3.44 5.04
CA VAL A 149 7.07 -3.50 5.13
C VAL A 149 6.63 -3.71 6.57
N GLU A 150 5.63 -2.96 7.00
CA GLU A 150 4.93 -3.12 8.26
C GLU A 150 3.45 -3.23 8.05
N VAL A 151 2.81 -3.99 8.93
CA VAL A 151 1.35 -4.11 8.97
C VAL A 151 0.90 -3.71 10.37
N LEU A 152 0.36 -2.49 10.48
CA LEU A 152 -0.10 -1.89 11.74
C LEU A 152 -1.60 -1.64 11.65
N SER A 153 -2.37 -2.18 12.59
CA SER A 153 -3.84 -2.02 12.64
C SER A 153 -4.52 -2.29 11.29
N GLY A 154 -3.94 -3.21 10.51
CA GLY A 154 -4.45 -3.57 9.18
C GLY A 154 -4.02 -2.70 8.02
N ASN A 155 -3.29 -1.62 8.26
CA ASN A 155 -2.67 -0.79 7.24
C ASN A 155 -1.26 -1.28 6.92
N ILE A 156 -0.85 -1.09 5.66
CA ILE A 156 0.49 -1.44 5.20
C ILE A 156 1.30 -0.15 5.09
N LEU A 157 2.48 -0.16 5.71
CA LEU A 157 3.44 0.94 5.64
C LEU A 157 4.69 0.45 4.91
N VAL A 158 5.27 1.28 4.06
CA VAL A 158 6.56 1.03 3.41
C VAL A 158 7.59 2.04 3.93
N ASN A 159 8.65 1.55 4.57
CA ASN A 159 9.66 2.38 5.25
C ASN A 159 9.04 3.40 6.22
N GLY A 160 7.98 3.00 6.95
CA GLY A 160 7.26 3.86 7.90
C GLY A 160 6.47 5.00 7.27
N LYS A 161 6.18 4.93 5.98
CA LYS A 161 5.32 5.87 5.27
C LYS A 161 3.88 5.35 5.27
N ASP A 162 2.96 6.21 5.62
CA ASP A 162 1.52 5.99 5.48
C ASP A 162 1.11 6.11 3.99
N HIS A 163 -0.12 5.77 3.67
CA HIS A 163 -0.69 5.86 2.31
C HIS A 163 0.04 5.00 1.28
N THR A 164 0.39 3.76 1.65
CA THR A 164 0.92 2.78 0.70
C THR A 164 -0.18 2.35 -0.27
N ILE A 165 0.11 2.42 -1.57
CA ILE A 165 -0.78 1.92 -2.61
C ILE A 165 -0.51 0.44 -2.85
N ILE A 166 -1.59 -0.34 -2.97
CA ILE A 166 -1.51 -1.78 -3.22
C ILE A 166 -2.00 -2.07 -4.62
N TYR A 167 -1.23 -2.84 -5.37
CA TYR A 167 -1.60 -3.33 -6.70
C TYR A 167 -1.70 -4.85 -6.73
N LEU A 168 -2.73 -5.36 -7.40
CA LEU A 168 -2.82 -6.74 -7.86
C LEU A 168 -2.61 -6.72 -9.39
N GLY A 169 -1.43 -7.11 -9.85
CA GLY A 169 -0.99 -6.79 -11.21
C GLY A 169 -0.92 -5.27 -11.41
N ASP A 170 -1.72 -4.75 -12.34
CA ASP A 170 -1.84 -3.31 -12.62
C ASP A 170 -3.11 -2.68 -12.02
N ARG A 171 -3.95 -3.47 -11.36
CA ARG A 171 -5.18 -3.01 -10.72
C ARG A 171 -4.88 -2.57 -9.29
N LYS A 172 -5.28 -1.36 -8.92
CA LYS A 172 -5.26 -0.88 -7.54
C LYS A 172 -6.30 -1.65 -6.71
N ILE A 173 -5.89 -2.11 -5.54
CA ILE A 173 -6.77 -2.83 -4.60
C ILE A 173 -6.62 -2.24 -3.20
N THR A 174 -7.60 -2.53 -2.34
CA THR A 174 -7.55 -2.15 -0.93
C THR A 174 -6.78 -3.16 -0.10
N ALA A 175 -6.34 -2.77 1.11
CA ALA A 175 -5.75 -3.70 2.07
C ALA A 175 -6.71 -4.83 2.46
N GLU A 176 -8.01 -4.55 2.42
CA GLU A 176 -9.06 -5.54 2.72
C GLU A 176 -9.18 -6.59 1.60
N GLN A 177 -9.10 -6.17 0.33
CA GLN A 177 -9.04 -7.09 -0.81
C GLN A 177 -7.75 -7.93 -0.77
N LEU A 178 -6.61 -7.32 -0.39
CA LEU A 178 -5.35 -8.04 -0.25
C LEU A 178 -5.41 -9.17 0.81
N ARG A 179 -6.13 -8.95 1.92
CA ARG A 179 -6.29 -9.96 2.99
C ARG A 179 -6.93 -11.25 2.51
N SER A 180 -7.79 -11.17 1.52
CA SER A 180 -8.52 -12.31 0.99
C SER A 180 -7.76 -13.09 -0.09
N ILE A 181 -6.56 -12.60 -0.51
CA ILE A 181 -5.73 -13.29 -1.50
C ILE A 181 -4.91 -14.38 -0.81
N PRO A 182 -5.09 -15.66 -1.18
CA PRO A 182 -4.29 -16.75 -0.64
C PRO A 182 -2.84 -16.70 -1.12
N THR A 183 -1.87 -16.99 -0.25
CA THR A 183 -0.45 -16.99 -0.58
C THR A 183 -0.07 -17.99 -1.68
N ASN A 184 -0.78 -19.11 -1.80
CA ASN A 184 -0.55 -20.10 -2.84
C ASN A 184 -0.85 -19.60 -4.26
N MET A 185 -1.65 -18.53 -4.41
CA MET A 185 -1.92 -17.87 -5.70
C MET A 185 -0.85 -16.85 -6.07
N VAL A 186 0.00 -16.45 -5.12
CA VAL A 186 0.97 -15.38 -5.34
C VAL A 186 2.28 -15.92 -5.89
N LYS A 187 2.77 -15.32 -6.97
CA LYS A 187 4.09 -15.60 -7.56
C LYS A 187 5.18 -14.81 -6.85
N HIS A 188 5.05 -13.49 -6.82
CA HIS A 188 5.97 -12.59 -6.14
C HIS A 188 5.27 -11.32 -5.64
N ILE A 189 5.93 -10.65 -4.71
CA ILE A 189 5.55 -9.33 -4.18
C ILE A 189 6.69 -8.37 -4.50
N GLU A 190 6.36 -7.22 -5.05
CA GLU A 190 7.29 -6.13 -5.28
C GLU A 190 6.98 -4.99 -4.32
N VAL A 191 8.01 -4.48 -3.64
CA VAL A 191 7.92 -3.32 -2.75
C VAL A 191 8.72 -2.18 -3.37
N ILE A 192 8.06 -1.09 -3.72
CA ILE A 192 8.63 0.10 -4.35
C ILE A 192 8.58 1.24 -3.31
N PRO A 193 9.67 1.51 -2.60
CA PRO A 193 9.66 2.52 -1.54
C PRO A 193 9.43 3.93 -2.09
N ASN A 194 9.99 4.25 -3.24
CA ASN A 194 9.92 5.57 -3.85
C ASN A 194 9.25 5.48 -5.23
N ALA A 195 7.95 5.68 -5.23
CA ALA A 195 7.15 5.65 -6.45
C ALA A 195 7.44 6.89 -7.32
N GLY A 196 7.64 6.68 -8.63
CA GLY A 196 7.86 7.76 -9.58
C GLY A 196 6.57 8.47 -10.01
N ALA A 197 6.69 9.43 -10.96
CA ALA A 197 5.58 10.22 -11.50
C ALA A 197 4.50 9.35 -12.12
N SER A 198 4.88 8.18 -12.64
CA SER A 198 3.98 7.20 -13.25
C SER A 198 2.93 6.63 -12.31
N PHE A 199 3.08 6.76 -10.97
CA PHE A 199 2.14 6.25 -9.98
C PHE A 199 1.24 7.33 -9.35
N GLY A 200 1.46 8.60 -9.69
CA GLY A 200 0.65 9.71 -9.16
C GLY A 200 1.05 10.19 -7.77
N GLN A 201 0.36 11.25 -7.36
CA GLN A 201 0.62 11.91 -6.08
C GLN A 201 0.17 11.06 -4.89
N GLU A 202 -0.84 10.22 -5.06
CA GLU A 202 -1.34 9.34 -4.00
C GLU A 202 -0.33 8.26 -3.55
N ALA A 203 0.70 7.96 -4.37
CA ALA A 203 1.74 6.98 -4.05
C ALA A 203 2.89 7.51 -3.15
N GLN A 204 2.59 8.47 -2.27
CA GLN A 204 3.57 9.04 -1.33
C GLN A 204 4.12 8.00 -0.35
N GLY A 205 3.31 7.04 0.05
CA GLY A 205 3.66 5.97 0.97
C GLY A 205 4.44 4.82 0.34
N GLY A 206 4.73 4.87 -0.96
CA GLY A 206 5.29 3.74 -1.70
C GLY A 206 4.23 2.76 -2.19
N ILE A 207 4.68 1.66 -2.77
CA ILE A 207 3.81 0.69 -3.42
C ILE A 207 4.15 -0.72 -2.97
N VAL A 208 3.10 -1.53 -2.77
CA VAL A 208 3.19 -2.99 -2.69
C VAL A 208 2.42 -3.56 -3.87
N ARG A 209 3.12 -4.25 -4.77
CA ARG A 209 2.52 -4.89 -5.93
C ARG A 209 2.56 -6.40 -5.78
N VAL A 210 1.42 -7.05 -5.93
CA VAL A 210 1.26 -8.50 -5.85
C VAL A 210 1.03 -9.05 -7.25
N THR A 211 1.81 -10.03 -7.65
CA THR A 211 1.66 -10.75 -8.92
C THR A 211 1.16 -12.14 -8.64
N LEU A 212 0.06 -12.53 -9.30
CA LEU A 212 -0.49 -13.87 -9.20
C LEU A 212 0.28 -14.87 -10.08
N ARG A 213 0.17 -16.14 -9.73
CA ARG A 213 0.71 -17.24 -10.52
C ARG A 213 -0.15 -17.42 -11.76
N GLN A 214 0.50 -17.61 -12.89
CA GLN A 214 -0.17 -18.05 -14.11
C GLN A 214 0.01 -19.56 -14.21
N LYS A 215 -1.08 -20.31 -14.04
CA LYS A 215 -1.11 -21.76 -14.17
C LYS A 215 -2.37 -22.15 -14.92
N GLU A 216 -2.24 -22.93 -15.98
CA GLU A 216 -3.39 -23.51 -16.67
C GLU A 216 -4.22 -24.31 -15.69
N GLY A 217 -5.55 -24.18 -15.76
CA GLY A 217 -6.50 -24.83 -14.85
C GLY A 217 -6.98 -23.92 -13.72
N LEU A 218 -7.44 -24.52 -12.64
CA LEU A 218 -8.06 -23.87 -11.49
C LEU A 218 -7.09 -23.83 -10.30
N ILE A 219 -6.97 -22.66 -9.68
CA ILE A 219 -6.38 -22.50 -8.35
C ILE A 219 -7.43 -21.85 -7.47
N GLY A 220 -7.66 -22.38 -6.27
CA GLY A 220 -8.64 -21.81 -5.36
C GLY A 220 -8.24 -21.93 -3.91
N ALA A 221 -8.94 -21.16 -3.08
CA ALA A 221 -8.89 -21.29 -1.64
C ALA A 221 -10.23 -20.90 -1.02
N ILE A 222 -10.57 -21.51 0.08
CA ILE A 222 -11.68 -21.12 0.95
C ILE A 222 -11.08 -20.83 2.32
N GLY A 223 -11.14 -19.57 2.72
CA GLY A 223 -10.66 -19.09 4.01
C GLY A 223 -11.83 -18.79 4.95
N LEU A 224 -11.75 -19.24 6.20
CA LEU A 224 -12.62 -18.84 7.30
C LEU A 224 -11.75 -18.20 8.36
N THR A 225 -12.08 -16.98 8.77
CA THR A 225 -11.43 -16.31 9.92
C THR A 225 -12.52 -15.95 10.92
N ALA A 226 -12.32 -16.34 12.18
CA ALA A 226 -13.18 -15.95 13.29
C ALA A 226 -12.35 -15.28 14.38
N GLN A 227 -12.89 -14.25 15.02
CA GLN A 227 -12.30 -13.59 16.17
C GLN A 227 -13.34 -13.43 17.27
N ALA A 228 -12.91 -13.53 18.51
CA ALA A 228 -13.76 -13.31 19.67
C ALA A 228 -12.97 -12.67 20.80
N ASP A 229 -13.63 -11.87 21.62
CA ASP A 229 -13.12 -11.39 22.91
C ASP A 229 -13.94 -11.95 24.08
N GLY A 230 -13.52 -11.65 25.30
CA GLY A 230 -14.23 -12.07 26.53
C GLY A 230 -15.50 -11.25 26.84
N GLU A 231 -15.85 -10.27 26.01
CA GLU A 231 -16.95 -9.32 26.29
C GLU A 231 -18.09 -9.38 25.27
N GLY A 232 -18.14 -10.45 24.43
CA GLY A 232 -19.20 -10.66 23.47
C GLY A 232 -18.94 -10.13 22.07
N PHE A 233 -17.71 -9.67 21.74
CA PHE A 233 -17.31 -9.43 20.36
C PHE A 233 -17.14 -10.78 19.65
N VAL A 234 -17.76 -10.93 18.50
CA VAL A 234 -17.54 -12.04 17.58
C VAL A 234 -17.55 -11.50 16.16
N ASP A 235 -16.52 -11.81 15.40
CA ASP A 235 -16.37 -11.48 13.99
C ASP A 235 -16.03 -12.76 13.21
N ALA A 236 -16.75 -13.01 12.14
CA ALA A 236 -16.53 -14.16 11.26
C ALA A 236 -16.51 -13.72 9.81
N ILE A 237 -15.51 -14.18 9.07
CA ILE A 237 -15.28 -13.79 7.68
C ILE A 237 -15.03 -15.06 6.86
N LEU A 238 -15.82 -15.30 5.83
CA LEU A 238 -15.64 -16.35 4.83
C LEU A 238 -15.12 -15.72 3.53
N THR A 239 -14.04 -16.29 2.97
CA THR A 239 -13.36 -15.74 1.78
C THR A 239 -13.06 -16.84 0.75
N PRO A 240 -14.03 -17.27 -0.09
CA PRO A 240 -13.73 -18.06 -1.28
C PRO A 240 -13.03 -17.19 -2.33
N THR A 241 -11.93 -17.72 -2.87
CA THR A 241 -11.15 -17.07 -3.92
C THR A 241 -10.81 -18.10 -4.99
N LEU A 242 -11.00 -17.72 -6.26
CA LEU A 242 -10.79 -18.58 -7.40
C LEU A 242 -9.97 -17.85 -8.46
N GLN A 243 -9.05 -18.57 -9.07
CA GLN A 243 -8.34 -18.15 -10.28
C GLN A 243 -8.43 -19.28 -11.28
N TYR A 244 -8.90 -18.99 -12.48
CA TYR A 244 -9.04 -19.95 -13.56
C TYR A 244 -8.34 -19.43 -14.81
N GLN A 245 -7.45 -20.22 -15.37
CA GLN A 245 -6.74 -19.93 -16.61
C GLN A 245 -7.11 -20.97 -17.65
N PHE A 246 -7.64 -20.54 -18.79
CA PHE A 246 -7.96 -21.38 -19.91
C PHE A 246 -7.54 -20.74 -21.23
N GLY A 247 -6.43 -21.21 -21.79
CA GLY A 247 -5.88 -20.66 -23.02
C GLY A 247 -5.65 -19.14 -22.92
N LYS A 248 -6.44 -18.36 -23.66
CA LYS A 248 -6.33 -16.90 -23.70
C LYS A 248 -7.13 -16.18 -22.61
N LEU A 249 -7.96 -16.90 -21.84
CA LEU A 249 -8.85 -16.34 -20.84
C LEU A 249 -8.31 -16.60 -19.43
N SER A 250 -8.16 -15.54 -18.65
CA SER A 250 -7.92 -15.60 -17.20
C SER A 250 -9.13 -15.02 -16.48
N VAL A 251 -9.60 -15.75 -15.47
CA VAL A 251 -10.69 -15.31 -14.59
C VAL A 251 -10.15 -15.28 -13.17
N TYR A 252 -10.37 -14.19 -12.49
CA TYR A 252 -10.11 -14.05 -11.05
C TYR A 252 -11.39 -13.63 -10.35
N ASN A 253 -11.77 -14.36 -9.32
CA ASN A 253 -12.92 -14.05 -8.48
C ASN A 253 -12.52 -14.10 -7.01
N ASN A 254 -13.00 -13.15 -6.25
CA ASN A 254 -12.80 -13.08 -4.82
C ASN A 254 -14.06 -12.55 -4.14
N LEU A 255 -14.73 -13.42 -3.40
CA LEU A 255 -15.89 -13.08 -2.58
C LEU A 255 -15.46 -13.03 -1.11
N LYS A 256 -15.96 -12.07 -0.37
CA LYS A 256 -15.87 -11.98 1.08
C LYS A 256 -17.26 -11.81 1.67
N LEU A 257 -17.61 -12.66 2.60
CA LEU A 257 -18.80 -12.56 3.43
C LEU A 257 -18.34 -12.37 4.87
N GLY A 258 -18.78 -11.30 5.50
CA GLY A 258 -18.39 -10.96 6.88
C GLY A 258 -19.60 -10.63 7.73
N SER A 259 -19.59 -11.11 8.96
CA SER A 259 -20.55 -10.72 9.99
C SER A 259 -19.81 -10.53 11.29
N GLY A 260 -20.05 -9.42 11.99
CA GLY A 260 -19.37 -9.15 13.25
C GLY A 260 -20.05 -8.13 14.13
N ASN A 261 -19.75 -8.25 15.41
CA ASN A 261 -20.16 -7.30 16.44
C ASN A 261 -18.93 -6.56 16.94
N TYR A 262 -19.00 -5.25 17.03
CA TYR A 262 -17.89 -4.40 17.45
C TYR A 262 -18.31 -3.56 18.64
N ARG A 263 -17.48 -3.54 19.69
CA ARG A 263 -17.74 -2.75 20.88
C ARG A 263 -16.65 -1.69 21.06
N THR A 264 -17.09 -0.44 21.16
CA THR A 264 -16.20 0.70 21.43
C THR A 264 -16.60 1.36 22.74
N ARG A 265 -15.65 1.55 23.63
CA ARG A 265 -15.86 2.26 24.90
C ARG A 265 -14.72 3.22 25.14
N TYR A 266 -15.03 4.42 25.60
CA TYR A 266 -14.01 5.34 26.08
C TYR A 266 -14.57 6.23 27.20
N LYS A 267 -13.67 6.73 28.04
CA LYS A 267 -13.90 7.86 28.91
C LYS A 267 -13.32 9.11 28.28
N ARG A 268 -14.03 10.22 28.42
CA ARG A 268 -13.55 11.52 27.99
C ARG A 268 -13.83 12.54 29.09
N GLN A 269 -12.81 13.31 29.43
CA GLN A 269 -12.91 14.45 30.35
C GLN A 269 -12.75 15.71 29.52
N ASP A 270 -13.74 16.58 29.59
CA ASP A 270 -13.81 17.83 28.85
C ASP A 270 -13.75 19.00 29.84
N ASN A 271 -12.71 19.83 29.73
CA ASN A 271 -12.56 21.06 30.52
C ASN A 271 -12.71 22.27 29.61
N TYR A 272 -13.74 23.10 29.83
CA TYR A 272 -14.01 24.34 29.11
C TYR A 272 -13.94 25.49 30.13
N GLY A 273 -12.79 26.13 30.31
CA GLY A 273 -12.60 27.13 31.35
C GLY A 273 -12.90 26.56 32.75
N THR A 274 -13.98 27.04 33.41
CA THR A 274 -14.39 26.56 34.72
C THR A 274 -15.36 25.36 34.67
N HIS A 275 -15.81 24.95 33.49
CA HIS A 275 -16.72 23.82 33.32
C HIS A 275 -15.94 22.51 33.10
N HIS A 276 -16.25 21.53 33.93
CA HIS A 276 -15.72 20.17 33.85
C HIS A 276 -16.84 19.19 33.54
N VAL A 277 -16.63 18.34 32.51
CA VAL A 277 -17.63 17.34 32.10
C VAL A 277 -16.95 15.99 31.91
N ASP A 278 -17.35 15.01 32.71
CA ASP A 278 -16.97 13.61 32.52
C ASP A 278 -17.96 12.90 31.60
N ARG A 279 -17.46 12.33 30.52
CA ARG A 279 -18.27 11.59 29.55
C ARG A 279 -17.86 10.12 29.50
N LYS A 280 -18.85 9.23 29.44
CA LYS A 280 -18.64 7.80 29.16
C LYS A 280 -19.36 7.47 27.87
N PHE A 281 -18.60 7.02 26.90
CA PHE A 281 -19.12 6.62 25.60
C PHE A 281 -19.11 5.10 25.49
N HIS A 282 -20.23 4.56 25.03
CA HIS A 282 -20.39 3.15 24.69
C HIS A 282 -21.07 3.02 23.32
N SER A 283 -20.54 2.16 22.47
CA SER A 283 -21.10 1.88 21.16
C SER A 283 -21.01 0.39 20.89
N ASP A 284 -22.14 -0.24 20.61
CA ASP A 284 -22.25 -1.59 20.07
C ASP A 284 -22.67 -1.49 18.61
N LYS A 285 -21.89 -2.08 17.72
CA LYS A 285 -22.12 -2.11 16.29
C LYS A 285 -22.23 -3.56 15.83
N GLU A 286 -23.31 -3.88 15.15
CA GLU A 286 -23.49 -5.11 14.37
C GLU A 286 -23.24 -4.78 12.90
N SER A 287 -22.46 -5.59 12.22
CA SER A 287 -22.08 -5.37 10.82
C SER A 287 -22.28 -6.64 10.00
N LEU A 288 -22.89 -6.49 8.83
CA LEU A 288 -22.95 -7.51 7.79
C LEU A 288 -22.34 -6.92 6.52
N ALA A 289 -21.35 -7.61 5.95
CA ALA A 289 -20.62 -7.15 4.78
C ALA A 289 -20.53 -8.24 3.70
N LEU A 290 -20.74 -7.84 2.45
CA LEU A 290 -20.47 -8.63 1.26
C LEU A 290 -19.56 -7.80 0.36
N LEU A 291 -18.42 -8.36 -0.04
CA LEU A 291 -17.52 -7.82 -1.04
C LEU A 291 -17.35 -8.84 -2.14
N GLU A 292 -17.61 -8.46 -3.37
CA GLU A 292 -17.36 -9.27 -4.56
C GLU A 292 -16.38 -8.54 -5.47
N ASN A 293 -15.37 -9.25 -5.98
CA ASN A 293 -14.43 -8.75 -6.96
C ASN A 293 -14.23 -9.76 -8.07
N LEU A 294 -14.52 -9.35 -9.28
CA LEU A 294 -14.35 -10.14 -10.49
C LEU A 294 -13.40 -9.45 -11.45
N ALA A 295 -12.49 -10.19 -12.04
CA ALA A 295 -11.66 -9.71 -13.14
C ALA A 295 -11.56 -10.79 -14.22
N LEU A 296 -11.75 -10.35 -15.47
CA LEU A 296 -11.64 -11.16 -16.67
C LEU A 296 -10.54 -10.55 -17.53
N GLN A 297 -9.54 -11.32 -17.85
CA GLN A 297 -8.48 -10.90 -18.79
C GLN A 297 -8.51 -11.80 -20.01
N TYR A 298 -8.49 -11.20 -21.18
CA TYR A 298 -8.45 -11.90 -22.45
C TYR A 298 -7.24 -11.46 -23.28
N GLN A 299 -6.44 -12.43 -23.72
CA GLN A 299 -5.31 -12.18 -24.60
C GLN A 299 -5.83 -12.10 -26.05
N LEU A 300 -6.02 -10.87 -26.55
CA LEU A 300 -6.53 -10.61 -27.92
C LEU A 300 -5.57 -11.15 -28.98
N THR A 301 -4.29 -10.75 -28.86
CA THR A 301 -3.19 -11.21 -29.70
C THR A 301 -1.98 -11.52 -28.79
N PRO A 302 -0.87 -12.10 -29.26
CA PRO A 302 0.33 -12.29 -28.43
C PRO A 302 0.89 -11.01 -27.82
N THR A 303 0.53 -9.85 -28.37
CA THR A 303 1.02 -8.53 -27.94
C THR A 303 -0.05 -7.65 -27.32
N GLN A 304 -1.33 -8.06 -27.31
CA GLN A 304 -2.44 -7.24 -26.85
C GLN A 304 -3.33 -7.98 -25.87
N SER A 305 -3.67 -7.35 -24.78
CA SER A 305 -4.59 -7.88 -23.78
C SER A 305 -5.64 -6.86 -23.37
N LEU A 306 -6.82 -7.36 -23.02
CA LEU A 306 -7.93 -6.60 -22.48
C LEU A 306 -8.32 -7.21 -21.14
N GLN A 307 -8.42 -6.39 -20.12
CA GLN A 307 -8.95 -6.78 -18.82
C GLN A 307 -10.20 -5.95 -18.51
N VAL A 308 -11.26 -6.63 -18.11
CA VAL A 308 -12.47 -6.02 -17.54
C VAL A 308 -12.58 -6.50 -16.11
N TYR A 309 -12.83 -5.59 -15.19
CA TYR A 309 -12.96 -5.92 -13.77
C TYR A 309 -14.03 -5.07 -13.11
N GLY A 310 -14.53 -5.55 -11.99
CA GLY A 310 -15.49 -4.82 -11.19
C GLY A 310 -15.58 -5.37 -9.78
N GLY A 311 -16.25 -4.61 -8.93
CA GLY A 311 -16.51 -4.97 -7.55
C GLY A 311 -17.88 -4.47 -7.10
N LEU A 312 -18.44 -5.18 -6.14
CA LEU A 312 -19.65 -4.82 -5.43
C LEU A 312 -19.39 -4.92 -3.92
N TYR A 313 -19.65 -3.84 -3.19
CA TYR A 313 -19.56 -3.77 -1.75
C TYR A 313 -20.92 -3.45 -1.17
N LEU A 314 -21.41 -4.30 -0.31
CA LEU A 314 -22.66 -4.11 0.43
C LEU A 314 -22.33 -4.22 1.92
N ILE A 315 -22.60 -3.16 2.68
CA ILE A 315 -22.41 -3.17 4.13
C ILE A 315 -23.72 -2.69 4.78
N LYS A 316 -24.20 -3.42 5.76
CA LYS A 316 -25.31 -3.04 6.61
C LYS A 316 -24.84 -3.04 8.05
N ASP A 317 -24.99 -1.90 8.70
CA ASP A 317 -24.61 -1.70 10.09
C ASP A 317 -25.82 -1.33 10.93
N ARG A 318 -25.87 -1.87 12.16
CA ARG A 318 -26.75 -1.40 13.24
C ARG A 318 -25.85 -0.94 14.37
N ILE A 319 -25.99 0.31 14.78
CA ILE A 319 -25.12 0.92 15.76
C ILE A 319 -26.00 1.47 16.90
N ASN A 320 -25.75 0.98 18.12
CA ASN A 320 -26.37 1.49 19.33
C ASN A 320 -25.31 2.22 20.14
N GLN A 321 -25.50 3.51 20.34
CA GLN A 321 -24.55 4.34 21.08
C GLN A 321 -25.22 4.95 22.31
N THR A 322 -24.46 5.07 23.38
CA THR A 322 -24.86 5.76 24.58
C THR A 322 -23.75 6.70 25.02
N ASN A 323 -24.08 7.95 25.20
CA ASN A 323 -23.18 8.98 25.70
C ASN A 323 -23.72 9.50 27.03
N HIS A 324 -23.07 9.10 28.13
CA HIS A 324 -23.41 9.58 29.47
C HIS A 324 -22.62 10.86 29.76
N ASN A 325 -23.29 11.93 30.05
CA ASN A 325 -22.74 13.16 30.58
C ASN A 325 -22.94 13.16 32.08
N GLY A 326 -21.91 13.48 32.88
CA GLY A 326 -21.89 13.35 34.34
C GLY A 326 -23.04 14.03 35.13
N LEU A 327 -23.89 14.80 34.45
CA LEU A 327 -25.06 15.52 34.99
C LEU A 327 -26.40 14.79 34.78
N LEU A 328 -26.46 13.47 34.79
CA LEU A 328 -27.67 12.65 34.68
C LEU A 328 -28.27 12.53 33.26
N LEU A 329 -27.72 13.13 32.25
CA LEU A 329 -28.24 13.03 30.89
C LEU A 329 -27.54 11.92 30.11
N SER A 330 -28.31 10.97 29.56
CA SER A 330 -27.82 9.90 28.69
C SER A 330 -28.44 10.07 27.32
N LEU A 331 -27.65 10.54 26.37
CA LEU A 331 -28.03 10.51 24.96
C LEU A 331 -27.91 9.11 24.44
N ARG A 332 -28.99 8.51 23.96
CA ARG A 332 -29.01 7.27 23.20
C ARG A 332 -29.14 7.59 21.71
N GLN A 333 -28.36 6.91 20.90
CA GLN A 333 -28.42 7.01 19.45
C GLN A 333 -28.49 5.61 18.86
N LYS A 334 -29.45 5.38 18.00
CA LYS A 334 -29.56 4.19 17.17
C LYS A 334 -29.33 4.60 15.72
N THR A 335 -28.41 3.94 15.04
CA THR A 335 -28.15 4.20 13.63
C THR A 335 -28.30 2.93 12.84
N GLN A 336 -29.08 2.98 11.76
CA GLN A 336 -29.14 1.97 10.74
C GLN A 336 -28.42 2.53 9.51
N SER A 337 -27.29 1.92 9.14
CA SER A 337 -26.46 2.35 8.03
C SER A 337 -26.49 1.33 6.91
N SER A 338 -26.63 1.80 5.68
CA SER A 338 -26.54 1.00 4.47
C SER A 338 -25.54 1.64 3.52
N PHE A 339 -24.48 0.93 3.21
CA PHE A 339 -23.45 1.33 2.27
C PHE A 339 -23.45 0.39 1.07
N ILE A 340 -23.51 0.97 -0.13
CA ILE A 340 -23.44 0.26 -1.40
C ILE A 340 -22.39 0.95 -2.26
N GLU A 341 -21.41 0.18 -2.73
CA GLU A 341 -20.43 0.65 -3.71
C GLU A 341 -20.36 -0.34 -4.86
N GLY A 342 -20.46 0.16 -6.08
CA GLY A 342 -20.19 -0.57 -7.30
C GLY A 342 -19.05 0.10 -8.06
N ASN A 343 -18.09 -0.68 -8.52
CA ASN A 343 -17.03 -0.20 -9.40
C ASN A 343 -16.89 -1.10 -10.63
N ALA A 344 -16.45 -0.50 -11.73
CA ALA A 344 -16.14 -1.19 -12.97
C ALA A 344 -14.89 -0.55 -13.60
N GLY A 345 -14.06 -1.37 -14.22
CA GLY A 345 -12.86 -0.89 -14.88
C GLY A 345 -12.52 -1.68 -16.12
N LEU A 346 -11.79 -1.02 -17.00
CA LEU A 346 -11.24 -1.59 -18.22
C LEU A 346 -9.77 -1.21 -18.31
N LEU A 347 -8.92 -2.18 -18.57
CA LEU A 347 -7.50 -2.00 -18.83
C LEU A 347 -7.16 -2.66 -20.18
N TYR A 348 -6.79 -1.84 -21.15
CA TYR A 348 -6.22 -2.32 -22.41
C TYR A 348 -4.70 -2.12 -22.38
N ARG A 349 -3.97 -3.11 -22.88
CA ARG A 349 -2.52 -3.06 -23.04
C ARG A 349 -2.11 -3.60 -24.40
N ALA A 350 -1.17 -2.91 -25.03
CA ALA A 350 -0.53 -3.34 -26.27
C ALA A 350 1.00 -3.19 -26.15
N ASN A 351 1.73 -4.25 -26.43
CA ASN A 351 3.18 -4.19 -26.61
C ASN A 351 3.46 -3.65 -28.02
N LEU A 352 4.38 -2.70 -28.09
CA LEU A 352 4.72 -2.00 -29.33
C LEU A 352 6.03 -2.55 -29.90
N ASN A 353 6.12 -2.62 -31.22
CA ASN A 353 7.33 -3.03 -31.93
C ASN A 353 8.37 -1.89 -32.04
N VAL A 354 8.40 -0.99 -31.05
CA VAL A 354 9.33 0.15 -30.98
C VAL A 354 10.30 -0.07 -29.82
N GLY A 355 11.58 -0.04 -30.08
CA GLY A 355 12.60 -0.34 -29.07
C GLY A 355 12.50 -1.77 -28.53
N LYS A 356 12.89 -1.97 -27.27
CA LYS A 356 12.80 -3.27 -26.60
C LYS A 356 11.71 -3.23 -25.54
N ASN A 357 10.56 -3.86 -25.85
CA ASN A 357 9.43 -3.98 -24.90
C ASN A 357 8.74 -2.67 -24.54
N SER A 358 8.57 -1.77 -25.48
CA SER A 358 7.70 -0.60 -25.33
C SER A 358 6.24 -1.03 -25.25
N SER A 359 5.40 -0.25 -24.57
CA SER A 359 3.99 -0.58 -24.39
C SER A 359 3.11 0.66 -24.39
N PHE A 360 1.89 0.50 -24.85
CA PHE A 360 0.79 1.42 -24.63
C PHE A 360 -0.23 0.76 -23.73
N SER A 361 -0.78 1.50 -22.79
CA SER A 361 -1.92 1.04 -21.99
C SER A 361 -2.88 2.18 -21.73
N THR A 362 -4.16 1.84 -21.60
CA THR A 362 -5.18 2.78 -21.14
C THR A 362 -6.05 2.12 -20.10
N LYS A 363 -6.33 2.85 -19.04
CA LYS A 363 -7.14 2.44 -17.92
C LYS A 363 -8.34 3.37 -17.81
N VAL A 364 -9.54 2.79 -17.70
CA VAL A 364 -10.77 3.52 -17.41
C VAL A 364 -11.41 2.88 -16.20
N GLU A 365 -11.78 3.66 -15.20
CA GLU A 365 -12.47 3.20 -13.99
C GLU A 365 -13.66 4.08 -13.70
N PHE A 366 -14.76 3.45 -13.33
CA PHE A 366 -15.96 4.10 -12.83
C PHE A 366 -16.31 3.53 -11.47
N LEU A 367 -16.68 4.41 -10.53
CA LEU A 367 -17.14 4.04 -9.20
C LEU A 367 -18.42 4.81 -8.89
N ASN A 368 -19.39 4.12 -8.31
CA ASN A 368 -20.59 4.70 -7.75
C ASN A 368 -20.78 4.19 -6.33
N GLN A 369 -21.01 5.11 -5.39
CA GLN A 369 -21.18 4.81 -3.97
C GLN A 369 -22.45 5.49 -3.47
N SER A 370 -23.22 4.78 -2.67
CA SER A 370 -24.36 5.32 -1.94
C SER A 370 -24.26 4.91 -0.48
N ASN A 371 -24.36 5.90 0.41
CA ASN A 371 -24.49 5.70 1.85
C ASN A 371 -25.81 6.29 2.30
N SER A 372 -26.54 5.55 3.16
CA SER A 372 -27.79 6.00 3.77
C SER A 372 -27.78 5.62 5.23
N ASP A 373 -27.85 6.62 6.11
CA ASP A 373 -27.92 6.45 7.55
C ASP A 373 -29.27 6.98 8.05
N HIS A 374 -30.00 6.13 8.76
CA HIS A 374 -31.18 6.51 9.54
C HIS A 374 -30.78 6.56 11.01
N ILE A 375 -30.97 7.72 11.64
CA ILE A 375 -30.42 7.99 12.96
C ILE A 375 -31.56 8.44 13.89
N ASP A 376 -31.83 7.64 14.92
CA ASP A 376 -32.76 7.93 15.99
C ASP A 376 -32.00 8.45 17.21
N TYR A 377 -32.40 9.58 17.73
CA TYR A 377 -31.87 10.16 18.96
C TYR A 377 -32.96 10.14 20.08
N GLU A 378 -32.56 9.69 21.24
CA GLU A 378 -33.42 9.66 22.44
C GLU A 378 -32.68 10.32 23.61
N LEU A 379 -33.15 11.47 24.04
CA LEU A 379 -32.70 12.13 25.27
C LEU A 379 -33.89 12.38 26.17
N ASN A 380 -34.68 13.45 25.93
CA ASN A 380 -35.95 13.77 26.54
C ASN A 380 -37.06 13.85 25.47
N THR A 381 -36.67 13.93 24.24
CA THR A 381 -37.46 13.91 23.02
C THR A 381 -36.96 12.83 22.11
N HIS A 382 -37.77 12.40 21.17
CA HIS A 382 -37.41 11.48 20.11
C HIS A 382 -37.24 12.28 18.82
N ASP A 383 -36.05 12.27 18.26
CA ASP A 383 -35.70 12.98 17.03
C ASP A 383 -35.12 12.00 16.01
N GLU A 384 -35.45 12.17 14.74
CA GLU A 384 -35.03 11.34 13.65
C GLU A 384 -34.29 12.17 12.59
N ASN A 385 -33.14 11.64 12.12
CA ASN A 385 -32.37 12.22 11.01
C ASN A 385 -32.08 11.18 9.96
N GLU A 386 -32.09 11.62 8.72
CA GLU A 386 -31.63 10.80 7.59
C GLU A 386 -30.46 11.50 6.90
N LEU A 387 -29.35 10.76 6.74
CA LEU A 387 -28.18 11.18 5.97
C LEU A 387 -28.09 10.32 4.71
N ARG A 388 -28.02 10.96 3.56
CA ARG A 388 -27.78 10.29 2.26
C ARG A 388 -26.58 10.92 1.60
N GLN A 389 -25.64 10.07 1.19
CA GLN A 389 -24.49 10.48 0.39
C GLN A 389 -24.46 9.66 -0.90
N ARG A 390 -24.24 10.33 -2.03
CA ARG A 390 -24.08 9.70 -3.33
C ARG A 390 -22.85 10.24 -4.01
N LEU A 391 -21.88 9.35 -4.22
CA LEU A 391 -20.61 9.67 -4.86
C LEU A 391 -20.52 8.93 -6.19
N SER A 392 -20.11 9.63 -7.23
CA SER A 392 -19.70 9.04 -8.50
C SER A 392 -18.32 9.55 -8.89
N TYR A 393 -17.49 8.65 -9.43
CA TYR A 393 -16.11 8.94 -9.79
C TYR A 393 -15.77 8.26 -11.09
N LEU A 394 -15.16 9.01 -12.01
CA LEU A 394 -14.61 8.54 -13.28
C LEU A 394 -13.11 8.80 -13.30
N TYR A 395 -12.35 7.83 -13.75
CA TYR A 395 -10.90 7.93 -13.93
C TYR A 395 -10.49 7.38 -15.29
N VAL A 396 -9.60 8.10 -15.98
CA VAL A 396 -9.04 7.70 -17.28
C VAL A 396 -7.54 7.98 -17.28
N GLU A 397 -6.73 6.99 -17.67
CA GLU A 397 -5.27 7.14 -17.77
C GLU A 397 -4.72 6.41 -19.01
N PRO A 398 -4.52 7.07 -20.14
CA PRO A 398 -3.64 6.60 -21.19
C PRO A 398 -2.18 6.77 -20.80
N ARG A 399 -1.37 5.75 -21.09
CA ARG A 399 0.05 5.67 -20.76
C ARG A 399 0.84 5.10 -21.92
N LEU A 400 1.98 5.70 -22.23
CA LEU A 400 2.95 5.20 -23.19
C LEU A 400 4.29 4.98 -22.49
N GLU A 401 4.83 3.77 -22.61
CA GLU A 401 6.15 3.40 -22.11
C GLU A 401 7.07 3.08 -23.30
N LEU A 402 8.13 3.84 -23.46
CA LEU A 402 9.15 3.65 -24.49
C LEU A 402 10.44 3.16 -23.83
N LYS A 403 10.90 1.97 -24.22
CA LYS A 403 12.12 1.36 -23.72
C LYS A 403 13.18 1.24 -24.80
N SER A 404 14.37 1.72 -24.48
CA SER A 404 15.56 1.55 -25.34
C SER A 404 16.23 0.21 -25.06
N SER A 405 16.89 -0.36 -26.07
CA SER A 405 17.78 -1.53 -25.91
C SER A 405 18.94 -1.29 -24.92
N LYS A 406 19.30 -0.04 -24.66
CA LYS A 406 20.39 0.38 -23.77
C LYS A 406 19.95 0.60 -22.30
N GLY A 407 18.75 0.14 -21.91
CA GLY A 407 18.27 0.19 -20.52
C GLY A 407 17.77 1.54 -20.05
N SER A 408 17.43 2.49 -20.96
CA SER A 408 16.67 3.69 -20.64
C SER A 408 15.20 3.52 -20.93
N SER A 409 14.32 4.16 -20.15
CA SER A 409 12.90 4.24 -20.45
C SER A 409 12.36 5.66 -20.31
N VAL A 410 11.40 6.00 -21.15
CA VAL A 410 10.58 7.20 -21.07
C VAL A 410 9.14 6.75 -20.91
N ASN A 411 8.51 7.15 -19.83
CA ASN A 411 7.11 6.92 -19.55
C ASN A 411 6.38 8.25 -19.59
N LEU A 412 5.25 8.30 -20.25
CA LEU A 412 4.41 9.49 -20.30
C LEU A 412 2.94 9.10 -20.27
N GLY A 413 2.13 9.97 -19.73
CA GLY A 413 0.69 9.74 -19.65
C GLY A 413 -0.05 10.97 -19.16
N ILE A 414 -1.36 10.83 -19.17
CA ILE A 414 -2.29 11.84 -18.66
C ILE A 414 -3.24 11.14 -17.73
N ARG A 415 -3.44 11.68 -16.52
CA ARG A 415 -4.51 11.27 -15.62
C ARG A 415 -5.62 12.30 -15.73
N PHE A 416 -6.80 11.81 -15.93
CA PHE A 416 -8.02 12.58 -15.87
C PHE A 416 -8.95 11.92 -14.86
N SER A 417 -9.52 12.70 -13.93
CA SER A 417 -10.58 12.22 -13.06
C SER A 417 -11.71 13.24 -12.95
N HIS A 418 -12.91 12.75 -12.64
CA HIS A 418 -14.05 13.57 -12.30
C HIS A 418 -14.82 12.95 -11.15
N LEU A 419 -15.06 13.76 -10.12
CA LEU A 419 -15.79 13.41 -8.89
C LEU A 419 -17.07 14.23 -8.81
N ARG A 420 -18.16 13.58 -8.38
CA ARG A 420 -19.38 14.21 -7.94
C ARG A 420 -19.85 13.54 -6.67
N ASP A 421 -19.94 14.29 -5.58
CA ASP A 421 -20.38 13.82 -4.26
C ASP A 421 -21.50 14.73 -3.75
N ARG A 422 -22.69 14.18 -3.53
CA ARG A 422 -23.84 14.90 -2.97
C ARG A 422 -24.18 14.33 -1.61
N ILE A 423 -24.32 15.22 -0.65
CA ILE A 423 -24.68 14.93 0.73
C ILE A 423 -25.98 15.65 1.05
N GLU A 424 -26.98 14.88 1.42
CA GLU A 424 -28.30 15.33 1.85
C GLU A 424 -28.51 14.89 3.30
N MET A 425 -28.80 15.82 4.20
CA MET A 425 -29.19 15.54 5.57
C MET A 425 -30.55 16.18 5.83
N SER A 426 -31.52 15.38 6.23
CA SER A 426 -32.87 15.80 6.59
C SER A 426 -33.17 15.42 8.02
N GLY A 427 -34.18 16.08 8.61
CA GLY A 427 -34.57 15.90 10.01
C GLY A 427 -34.13 17.11 10.86
N ILE A 428 -34.68 17.23 12.02
CA ILE A 428 -34.38 18.28 13.00
C ILE A 428 -34.19 17.57 14.35
N ALA A 429 -32.96 17.56 14.86
CA ALA A 429 -32.73 17.18 16.23
C ALA A 429 -33.05 18.40 17.13
N SER A 430 -34.10 18.32 17.91
CA SER A 430 -34.53 19.38 18.83
C SER A 430 -33.75 19.39 20.14
N THR A 431 -32.91 18.38 20.37
CA THR A 431 -32.15 18.25 21.60
C THR A 431 -31.01 19.26 21.67
N ILE A 432 -30.82 19.87 22.81
CA ILE A 432 -29.77 20.85 23.12
C ILE A 432 -28.35 20.32 22.80
N LEU A 433 -28.17 18.98 22.76
CA LEU A 433 -26.88 18.33 22.56
C LEU A 433 -26.54 18.10 21.10
N THR A 434 -27.48 18.18 20.16
CA THR A 434 -27.27 17.91 18.75
C THR A 434 -28.16 18.81 17.88
N GLN A 435 -27.78 20.06 17.73
CA GLN A 435 -28.40 20.89 16.69
C GLN A 435 -27.88 20.49 15.33
N VAL A 436 -28.38 19.38 14.76
CA VAL A 436 -28.10 18.99 13.40
C VAL A 436 -28.98 19.81 12.47
N LYS A 437 -28.38 20.73 11.74
CA LYS A 437 -29.11 21.51 10.72
C LYS A 437 -29.28 20.66 9.47
N GLN A 438 -30.40 20.84 8.78
CA GLN A 438 -30.58 20.28 7.43
C GLN A 438 -29.43 20.73 6.53
N GLN A 439 -28.95 19.83 5.68
CA GLN A 439 -27.89 20.09 4.74
C GLN A 439 -28.25 19.45 3.39
N ASP A 440 -28.00 20.16 2.31
CA ASP A 440 -28.07 19.65 0.95
C ASP A 440 -27.00 20.34 0.12
N PHE A 441 -25.88 19.68 -0.04
CA PHE A 441 -24.77 20.24 -0.82
C PHE A 441 -24.10 19.20 -1.72
N GLN A 442 -23.48 19.71 -2.76
CA GLN A 442 -22.73 18.90 -3.69
C GLN A 442 -21.31 19.45 -3.86
N ILE A 443 -20.36 18.54 -3.85
CA ILE A 443 -18.99 18.78 -4.27
C ILE A 443 -18.81 18.10 -5.62
N SER A 444 -18.31 18.83 -6.59
CA SER A 444 -17.93 18.28 -7.89
C SER A 444 -16.60 18.85 -8.32
N GLY A 445 -15.81 18.07 -9.00
CA GLY A 445 -14.51 18.52 -9.44
C GLY A 445 -13.81 17.52 -10.31
N GLY A 446 -12.70 17.92 -10.88
CA GLY A 446 -11.91 17.08 -11.74
C GLY A 446 -10.43 17.38 -11.65
N ASP A 447 -9.64 16.36 -11.92
CA ASP A 447 -8.20 16.45 -12.02
C ASP A 447 -7.76 16.26 -13.46
N PHE A 448 -6.79 17.07 -13.87
CA PHE A 448 -6.06 16.89 -15.12
C PHE A 448 -4.56 16.90 -14.79
N ALA A 449 -3.88 15.76 -14.99
CA ALA A 449 -2.50 15.59 -14.58
C ALA A 449 -1.65 14.88 -15.64
N PRO A 450 -1.13 15.63 -16.64
CA PRO A 450 -0.09 15.10 -17.52
C PRO A 450 1.22 14.90 -16.75
N TRP A 451 1.90 13.81 -17.07
CA TRP A 451 3.16 13.45 -16.43
C TRP A 451 4.15 12.83 -17.41
N ILE A 452 5.43 12.98 -17.08
CA ILE A 452 6.54 12.35 -17.78
C ILE A 452 7.55 11.82 -16.77
N GLU A 453 8.14 10.68 -17.07
CA GLU A 453 9.18 10.05 -16.25
C GLU A 453 10.26 9.47 -17.16
N TYR A 454 11.50 9.80 -16.88
CA TYR A 454 12.68 9.22 -17.51
C TYR A 454 13.43 8.39 -16.49
N SER A 455 13.89 7.21 -16.88
CA SER A 455 14.76 6.39 -16.04
C SER A 455 15.86 5.72 -16.88
N ARG A 456 17.04 5.57 -16.27
CA ARG A 456 18.20 4.96 -16.93
C ARG A 456 19.14 4.29 -15.94
N MET A 457 19.68 3.14 -16.36
CA MET A 457 20.90 2.58 -15.78
C MET A 457 22.14 3.25 -16.39
N ILE A 458 23.02 3.76 -15.53
CA ILE A 458 24.33 4.32 -15.90
C ILE A 458 25.38 3.29 -15.50
N GLY A 459 25.94 2.61 -16.50
CA GLY A 459 26.76 1.43 -16.26
C GLY A 459 25.93 0.32 -15.57
N GLN A 460 26.59 -0.47 -14.71
CA GLN A 460 25.97 -1.58 -13.97
C GLN A 460 25.59 -1.23 -12.52
N ARG A 461 25.90 -0.01 -12.06
CA ARG A 461 25.83 0.34 -10.64
C ARG A 461 24.94 1.52 -10.31
N ALA A 462 24.77 2.45 -11.23
CA ALA A 462 23.98 3.65 -10.96
C ALA A 462 22.64 3.59 -11.67
N PHE A 463 21.59 4.02 -10.99
CA PHE A 463 20.25 4.20 -11.53
C PHE A 463 19.79 5.62 -11.26
N VAL A 464 19.20 6.25 -12.27
CA VAL A 464 18.63 7.59 -12.20
C VAL A 464 17.20 7.52 -12.70
N GLN A 465 16.29 8.16 -11.97
CA GLN A 465 14.91 8.38 -12.37
C GLN A 465 14.53 9.82 -12.09
N VAL A 466 13.94 10.49 -13.08
CA VAL A 466 13.44 11.84 -12.98
C VAL A 466 12.02 11.87 -13.52
N GLY A 467 11.11 12.39 -12.75
CA GLY A 467 9.71 12.51 -13.12
C GLY A 467 9.17 13.90 -12.85
N LEU A 468 8.19 14.31 -13.62
CA LEU A 468 7.48 15.56 -13.46
C LEU A 468 6.00 15.33 -13.74
N THR A 469 5.15 15.78 -12.82
CA THR A 469 3.70 15.86 -13.01
C THR A 469 3.26 17.32 -12.94
N TYR A 470 2.47 17.77 -13.89
CA TYR A 470 1.67 18.98 -13.74
C TYR A 470 0.28 18.57 -13.29
N GLN A 471 -0.20 19.13 -12.19
CA GLN A 471 -1.53 18.87 -11.66
C GLN A 471 -2.38 20.10 -11.78
N LEU A 472 -3.59 19.95 -12.26
CA LEU A 472 -4.66 20.93 -12.26
C LEU A 472 -5.89 20.27 -11.65
N THR A 473 -6.40 20.84 -10.57
CA THR A 473 -7.62 20.40 -9.89
C THR A 473 -8.59 21.54 -9.81
N ASP A 474 -9.78 21.36 -10.39
CA ASP A 474 -10.91 22.27 -10.25
C ASP A 474 -11.91 21.62 -9.29
N MET A 475 -12.40 22.38 -8.30
CA MET A 475 -13.36 21.91 -7.31
C MET A 475 -14.46 22.96 -7.11
N LYS A 476 -15.70 22.51 -7.20
CA LYS A 476 -16.89 23.33 -7.01
C LYS A 476 -17.69 22.80 -5.84
N TYR A 477 -17.96 23.64 -4.85
CA TYR A 477 -18.93 23.43 -3.77
C TYR A 477 -20.22 24.17 -4.11
N SER A 478 -21.36 23.50 -3.98
CA SER A 478 -22.69 24.08 -4.22
C SER A 478 -23.62 23.69 -3.07
N ASP A 479 -24.18 24.68 -2.38
CA ASP A 479 -25.18 24.50 -1.32
C ASP A 479 -26.57 24.77 -1.90
N TYR A 480 -27.42 23.75 -1.90
CA TYR A 480 -28.78 23.85 -2.46
C TYR A 480 -29.80 24.30 -1.45
N LEU A 481 -29.54 24.14 -0.15
CA LEU A 481 -30.45 24.48 0.91
C LEU A 481 -30.38 25.95 1.29
N ASN A 482 -29.18 26.45 1.57
CA ASN A 482 -28.96 27.82 2.04
C ASN A 482 -28.80 28.82 0.90
N ARG A 483 -28.81 28.37 -0.37
CA ARG A 483 -28.61 29.17 -1.59
C ARG A 483 -27.36 30.06 -1.53
N ILE A 484 -26.33 29.58 -0.83
CA ILE A 484 -25.03 30.26 -0.79
C ILE A 484 -24.40 30.17 -2.19
N ALA A 485 -23.76 31.27 -2.62
CA ALA A 485 -23.05 31.29 -3.90
C ALA A 485 -22.07 30.12 -4.01
N SER A 486 -22.06 29.44 -5.16
CA SER A 486 -21.13 28.34 -5.41
C SER A 486 -19.69 28.80 -5.28
N ILE A 487 -18.89 28.03 -4.59
CA ILE A 487 -17.47 28.32 -4.39
C ILE A 487 -16.69 27.45 -5.37
N ASN A 488 -15.80 28.09 -6.12
CA ASN A 488 -14.92 27.41 -7.06
C ASN A 488 -13.47 27.59 -6.59
N ASN A 489 -12.83 26.48 -6.24
CA ASN A 489 -11.43 26.45 -5.88
C ASN A 489 -10.64 25.79 -7.01
N ARG A 490 -9.54 26.41 -7.39
CA ARG A 490 -8.64 25.89 -8.42
C ARG A 490 -7.22 25.78 -7.86
N TYR A 491 -6.69 24.58 -7.95
CA TYR A 491 -5.35 24.24 -7.50
C TYR A 491 -4.50 23.81 -8.67
N SER A 492 -3.27 24.32 -8.76
CA SER A 492 -2.35 23.92 -9.81
C SER A 492 -0.91 23.94 -9.34
N GLY A 493 -0.11 22.98 -9.79
CA GLY A 493 1.28 22.90 -9.39
C GLY A 493 2.11 21.96 -10.25
N LEU A 494 3.43 22.12 -10.14
CA LEU A 494 4.42 21.22 -10.70
C LEU A 494 4.99 20.35 -9.57
N TYR A 495 4.99 19.05 -9.78
CA TYR A 495 5.39 18.04 -8.79
C TYR A 495 6.52 17.17 -9.33
N PRO A 496 7.78 17.63 -9.16
CA PRO A 496 8.95 16.84 -9.52
C PRO A 496 9.19 15.70 -8.54
N ASN A 497 9.74 14.60 -9.06
CA ASN A 497 10.39 13.57 -8.28
C ASN A 497 11.71 13.15 -8.92
N VAL A 498 12.70 12.86 -8.10
CA VAL A 498 14.02 12.43 -8.52
C VAL A 498 14.46 11.29 -7.63
N GLN A 499 14.99 10.23 -8.23
CA GLN A 499 15.59 9.13 -7.48
C GLN A 499 16.96 8.82 -8.10
N LEU A 500 17.95 8.72 -7.24
CA LEU A 500 19.31 8.31 -7.54
C LEU A 500 19.61 7.07 -6.71
N GLN A 501 20.15 6.05 -7.32
CA GLN A 501 20.66 4.88 -6.61
C GLN A 501 22.03 4.49 -7.12
N TYR A 502 22.89 4.09 -6.20
CA TYR A 502 24.22 3.60 -6.51
C TYR A 502 24.51 2.31 -5.74
N MET A 503 24.84 1.24 -6.46
CA MET A 503 25.22 -0.04 -5.90
C MET A 503 26.70 -0.01 -5.53
N LEU A 504 27.01 0.03 -4.23
CA LEU A 504 28.36 0.01 -3.70
C LEU A 504 29.04 -1.36 -3.94
N ASN A 505 28.28 -2.41 -3.63
CA ASN A 505 28.72 -3.79 -3.84
C ASN A 505 27.52 -4.63 -4.33
N PRO A 506 27.44 -4.95 -5.63
CA PRO A 506 26.35 -5.76 -6.20
C PRO A 506 26.26 -7.17 -5.61
N GLN A 507 27.40 -7.80 -5.28
CA GLN A 507 27.43 -9.16 -4.72
C GLN A 507 26.82 -9.20 -3.31
N LYS A 508 27.09 -8.17 -2.51
CA LYS A 508 26.49 -8.01 -1.16
C LYS A 508 25.16 -7.28 -1.19
N GLN A 509 24.63 -6.92 -2.36
CA GLN A 509 23.44 -6.07 -2.54
C GLN A 509 23.47 -4.79 -1.68
N SER A 510 24.67 -4.23 -1.50
CA SER A 510 24.91 -3.01 -0.74
C SER A 510 24.80 -1.79 -1.65
N GLY A 511 24.14 -0.72 -1.19
CA GLY A 511 23.93 0.46 -2.02
C GLY A 511 23.33 1.62 -1.26
N ILE A 512 23.29 2.79 -1.91
CA ILE A 512 22.68 4.01 -1.39
C ILE A 512 21.61 4.46 -2.39
N SER A 513 20.44 4.83 -1.86
CA SER A 513 19.36 5.46 -2.62
C SER A 513 19.05 6.82 -2.01
N ILE A 514 18.93 7.84 -2.85
CA ILE A 514 18.47 9.18 -2.45
C ILE A 514 17.28 9.53 -3.35
N ALA A 515 16.16 9.91 -2.74
CA ALA A 515 14.97 10.31 -3.44
C ALA A 515 14.49 11.68 -2.94
N TYR A 516 14.12 12.55 -3.87
CA TYR A 516 13.43 13.81 -3.61
C TYR A 516 12.06 13.77 -4.24
N ARG A 517 11.07 14.30 -3.54
CA ARG A 517 9.70 14.42 -4.03
C ARG A 517 9.03 15.67 -3.49
N ARG A 518 8.31 16.38 -4.35
CA ARG A 518 7.32 17.38 -3.95
C ARG A 518 5.94 16.78 -4.07
N ASP A 519 5.12 16.94 -3.03
CA ASP A 519 3.75 16.44 -2.93
C ASP A 519 2.80 17.54 -2.48
N TYR A 520 1.50 17.29 -2.61
CA TYR A 520 0.45 18.12 -2.05
C TYR A 520 -0.64 17.25 -1.40
N SER A 521 -1.44 17.87 -0.55
CA SER A 521 -2.68 17.31 -0.03
C SER A 521 -3.79 18.35 -0.17
N LEU A 522 -4.89 17.97 -0.79
CA LEU A 522 -6.07 18.83 -0.86
C LEU A 522 -6.79 18.83 0.50
N PRO A 523 -7.43 19.95 0.87
CA PRO A 523 -8.27 20.00 2.06
C PRO A 523 -9.38 18.94 2.00
N ASN A 524 -9.71 18.37 3.15
CA ASN A 524 -10.84 17.47 3.26
C ASN A 524 -12.14 18.18 2.82
N TYR A 525 -12.97 17.51 2.05
CA TYR A 525 -14.22 18.08 1.53
C TYR A 525 -15.14 18.63 2.63
N GLY A 526 -15.24 17.94 3.77
CA GLY A 526 -16.01 18.42 4.92
C GLY A 526 -15.53 19.74 5.51
N TYR A 527 -14.27 20.12 5.23
CA TYR A 527 -13.71 21.39 5.72
C TYR A 527 -14.21 22.63 4.99
N TYR A 528 -14.91 22.47 3.87
CA TYR A 528 -15.49 23.62 3.14
C TYR A 528 -16.92 23.96 3.59
N SER A 529 -17.61 23.08 4.33
CA SER A 529 -18.98 23.30 4.75
C SER A 529 -19.09 24.48 5.71
N PRO A 530 -19.82 25.55 5.37
CA PRO A 530 -20.01 26.69 6.26
C PRO A 530 -21.04 26.41 7.36
N VAL A 531 -21.57 25.19 7.41
CA VAL A 531 -22.60 24.80 8.38
C VAL A 531 -21.94 24.42 9.69
N ALA A 532 -22.39 25.03 10.79
CA ALA A 532 -21.95 24.68 12.14
C ALA A 532 -22.45 23.30 12.52
N VAL A 533 -21.51 22.40 12.90
CA VAL A 533 -21.80 21.06 13.40
C VAL A 533 -21.48 21.01 14.89
N TYR A 534 -22.50 20.93 15.71
CA TYR A 534 -22.35 20.91 17.16
C TYR A 534 -21.93 19.52 17.64
N GLN A 535 -20.86 19.46 18.43
CA GLN A 535 -20.41 18.25 19.13
C GLN A 535 -21.07 18.16 20.53
N ASN A 536 -21.36 19.29 21.11
CA ASN A 536 -22.14 19.49 22.35
C ASN A 536 -22.57 20.96 22.45
N GLU A 537 -23.24 21.34 23.55
CA GLU A 537 -23.75 22.69 23.78
C GLU A 537 -22.67 23.79 23.85
N LYS A 538 -21.40 23.42 24.07
CA LYS A 538 -20.29 24.35 24.23
C LYS A 538 -19.23 24.24 23.15
N LEU A 539 -19.38 23.29 22.20
CA LEU A 539 -18.41 23.04 21.16
C LEU A 539 -19.07 22.72 19.83
N TYR A 540 -18.77 23.52 18.81
CA TYR A 540 -19.12 23.19 17.42
C TYR A 540 -17.92 23.32 16.48
N SER A 541 -18.03 22.75 15.29
CA SER A 541 -17.08 22.92 14.20
C SER A 541 -17.74 23.61 13.02
N ILE A 542 -16.98 24.45 12.31
CA ILE A 542 -17.40 25.14 11.09
C ILE A 542 -16.29 25.07 10.07
N GLY A 543 -16.63 24.89 8.79
CA GLY A 543 -15.62 24.83 7.74
C GLY A 543 -15.08 26.20 7.32
N ASN A 544 -14.11 26.15 6.41
CA ASN A 544 -13.44 27.32 5.84
C ASN A 544 -13.35 27.18 4.31
N GLN A 545 -13.98 28.08 3.61
CA GLN A 545 -14.07 28.05 2.15
C GLN A 545 -12.81 28.53 1.43
N ASN A 546 -11.90 29.18 2.17
CA ASN A 546 -10.68 29.80 1.63
C ASN A 546 -9.42 28.93 1.82
N LEU A 547 -9.62 27.62 2.03
CA LEU A 547 -8.49 26.72 2.25
C LEU A 547 -7.67 26.53 0.98
N LYS A 548 -6.35 26.51 1.16
CA LYS A 548 -5.34 26.20 0.14
C LYS A 548 -4.85 24.75 0.34
N GLU A 549 -4.24 24.20 -0.70
CA GLU A 549 -3.56 22.91 -0.58
C GLU A 549 -2.37 22.99 0.39
N GLU A 550 -2.17 21.93 1.13
CA GLU A 550 -0.93 21.68 1.86
C GLU A 550 0.15 21.24 0.88
N THR A 551 1.35 21.73 0.99
CA THR A 551 2.47 21.33 0.14
C THR A 551 3.60 20.74 0.96
N PHE A 552 4.24 19.70 0.42
CA PHE A 552 5.31 18.98 1.11
C PHE A 552 6.52 18.80 0.20
N HIS A 553 7.70 18.91 0.79
CA HIS A 553 8.97 18.52 0.18
C HIS A 553 9.57 17.41 1.04
N SER A 554 9.95 16.31 0.42
CA SER A 554 10.58 15.18 1.12
C SER A 554 11.89 14.77 0.45
N VAL A 555 12.90 14.53 1.26
CA VAL A 555 14.16 13.88 0.87
C VAL A 555 14.28 12.62 1.69
N GLU A 556 14.45 11.48 1.03
CA GLU A 556 14.67 10.19 1.68
C GLU A 556 16.00 9.60 1.21
N ALA A 557 16.84 9.21 2.16
CA ALA A 557 18.08 8.48 1.92
C ALA A 557 17.99 7.10 2.56
N ASN A 558 18.29 6.06 1.78
CA ASN A 558 18.35 4.68 2.25
C ASN A 558 19.76 4.16 2.03
N TYR A 559 20.38 3.61 3.07
CA TYR A 559 21.62 2.87 3.00
C TYR A 559 21.33 1.38 3.20
N TYR A 560 21.40 0.62 2.13
CA TYR A 560 21.32 -0.84 2.13
C TYR A 560 22.69 -1.39 2.46
N ILE A 561 22.92 -1.79 3.70
CA ILE A 561 24.22 -2.31 4.15
C ILE A 561 24.45 -3.68 3.53
N ASN A 562 23.41 -4.51 3.50
CA ASN A 562 23.34 -5.82 2.87
C ASN A 562 21.85 -6.21 2.71
N PRO A 563 21.47 -7.41 2.23
CA PRO A 563 20.08 -7.84 2.11
C PRO A 563 19.27 -7.79 3.40
N ASN A 564 19.93 -7.82 4.55
CA ASN A 564 19.27 -7.94 5.84
C ASN A 564 19.10 -6.58 6.56
N TRP A 565 20.02 -5.64 6.37
CA TRP A 565 20.06 -4.38 7.10
C TRP A 565 19.79 -3.18 6.18
N THR A 566 18.88 -2.31 6.60
CA THR A 566 18.60 -1.02 5.95
C THR A 566 18.54 0.09 6.98
N LEU A 567 19.32 1.14 6.75
CA LEU A 567 19.22 2.41 7.45
C LEU A 567 18.48 3.41 6.54
N THR A 568 17.41 4.03 7.06
CA THR A 568 16.61 5.03 6.35
C THR A 568 16.66 6.35 7.11
N TYR A 569 16.91 7.44 6.42
CA TYR A 569 16.69 8.81 6.90
C TYR A 569 15.73 9.54 5.98
N ARG A 570 14.75 10.24 6.52
CA ARG A 570 13.80 11.06 5.77
C ARG A 570 13.61 12.42 6.44
N LEU A 571 13.72 13.46 5.63
CA LEU A 571 13.36 14.83 5.97
C LEU A 571 12.10 15.20 5.19
N LYS A 572 11.04 15.62 5.87
CA LYS A 572 9.80 16.11 5.25
C LYS A 572 9.48 17.51 5.79
N SER A 573 9.39 18.50 4.91
CA SER A 573 8.96 19.86 5.23
C SER A 573 7.58 20.09 4.63
N GLY A 574 6.66 20.65 5.40
CA GLY A 574 5.31 21.00 4.98
C GLY A 574 5.03 22.49 5.14
N ALA A 575 4.28 23.05 4.19
CA ALA A 575 3.79 24.42 4.21
C ALA A 575 2.28 24.44 3.98
N ASN A 576 1.62 25.52 4.40
CA ASN A 576 0.16 25.67 4.39
C ASN A 576 -0.56 24.56 5.15
N ILE A 577 0.06 24.03 6.21
CA ILE A 577 -0.54 22.93 6.99
C ILE A 577 -1.89 23.38 7.57
N ILE A 578 -2.89 22.55 7.39
CA ILE A 578 -4.24 22.82 7.88
C ILE A 578 -4.36 22.29 9.31
N HIS A 579 -4.56 23.22 10.23
CA HIS A 579 -4.87 22.90 11.61
C HIS A 579 -6.32 23.24 11.93
N LEU A 580 -6.96 22.44 12.76
CA LEU A 580 -8.24 22.77 13.38
C LEU A 580 -7.93 23.70 14.55
N LEU A 581 -8.10 25.01 14.34
CA LEU A 581 -7.88 26.00 15.37
C LEU A 581 -9.17 26.23 16.15
N ALA A 582 -9.04 26.35 17.48
CA ALA A 582 -10.13 26.65 18.35
C ALA A 582 -10.28 28.17 18.49
N HIS A 583 -11.49 28.65 18.40
CA HIS A 583 -11.87 30.06 18.55
C HIS A 583 -13.01 30.17 19.56
N GLN A 584 -13.06 31.27 20.28
CA GLN A 584 -14.19 31.62 21.12
C GLN A 584 -15.32 32.15 20.25
N ASP A 585 -16.56 31.72 20.52
CA ASP A 585 -17.74 32.24 19.81
C ASP A 585 -17.89 33.74 20.09
N PRO A 586 -18.05 34.58 19.03
CA PRO A 586 -18.17 36.04 19.23
C PRO A 586 -19.36 36.47 20.01
N MET A 587 -20.46 35.67 20.06
CA MET A 587 -21.70 35.98 20.72
C MET A 587 -21.87 35.31 22.10
N GLN A 588 -21.13 34.19 22.31
CA GLN A 588 -21.24 33.40 23.54
C GLN A 588 -19.84 33.07 24.05
N SER A 589 -19.35 33.78 25.04
CA SER A 589 -17.99 33.69 25.56
C SER A 589 -17.64 32.33 26.21
N ASP A 590 -18.65 31.50 26.49
CA ASP A 590 -18.48 30.15 27.05
C ASP A 590 -18.66 29.04 26.00
N VAL A 591 -18.80 29.41 24.73
CA VAL A 591 -18.84 28.50 23.57
C VAL A 591 -17.56 28.61 22.74
N VAL A 592 -17.03 27.48 22.34
CA VAL A 592 -15.83 27.36 21.52
C VAL A 592 -16.23 26.75 20.18
N TYR A 593 -15.64 27.21 19.09
CA TYR A 593 -15.73 26.53 17.81
C TYR A 593 -14.35 26.19 17.24
N THR A 594 -14.30 25.11 16.47
CA THR A 594 -13.11 24.73 15.72
C THR A 594 -13.29 25.03 14.24
N ARG A 595 -12.26 25.58 13.62
CA ARG A 595 -12.22 25.92 12.20
C ARG A 595 -10.92 25.45 11.56
N PRO A 596 -10.95 24.80 10.38
CA PRO A 596 -9.74 24.45 9.65
C PRO A 596 -9.11 25.70 9.02
N GLU A 597 -7.81 25.89 9.23
CA GLU A 597 -7.04 27.05 8.73
C GLU A 597 -5.67 26.64 8.24
N ASN A 598 -5.23 27.19 7.09
CA ASN A 598 -3.86 27.06 6.61
C ASN A 598 -2.94 27.98 7.46
N SER A 599 -2.63 27.56 8.65
CA SER A 599 -1.94 28.38 9.64
C SER A 599 -0.53 27.91 9.96
N GLY A 600 -0.06 26.81 9.33
CA GLY A 600 1.11 26.15 9.83
C GLY A 600 2.18 25.76 8.84
N THR A 601 3.33 25.43 9.42
CA THR A 601 4.43 24.72 8.77
C THR A 601 4.80 23.50 9.61
N SER A 602 5.35 22.48 8.98
CA SER A 602 5.87 21.29 9.67
C SER A 602 7.25 20.92 9.16
N LEU A 603 8.10 20.43 10.06
CA LEU A 603 9.39 19.84 9.72
C LEU A 603 9.54 18.52 10.47
N GLN A 604 9.69 17.44 9.73
CA GLN A 604 9.78 16.09 10.28
C GLN A 604 11.09 15.44 9.89
N HIS A 605 11.84 14.97 10.88
CA HIS A 605 12.98 14.07 10.73
C HIS A 605 12.54 12.67 11.13
N TYR A 606 12.88 11.70 10.32
CA TYR A 606 12.62 10.29 10.56
C TYR A 606 13.88 9.48 10.30
N THR A 607 14.30 8.68 11.26
CA THR A 607 15.43 7.76 11.14
C THR A 607 15.00 6.38 11.56
N SER A 608 15.28 5.36 10.78
CA SER A 608 14.98 3.98 11.16
C SER A 608 16.08 3.01 10.76
N LEU A 609 16.27 2.01 11.60
CA LEU A 609 17.11 0.84 11.34
C LEU A 609 16.23 -0.40 11.27
N SER A 610 16.29 -1.11 10.14
CA SER A 610 15.52 -2.33 9.89
C SER A 610 16.46 -3.52 9.73
N TYR A 611 16.10 -4.65 10.36
CA TYR A 611 16.81 -5.92 10.25
C TYR A 611 15.81 -7.04 9.91
N THR A 612 16.04 -7.74 8.79
CA THR A 612 15.21 -8.87 8.34
C THR A 612 16.12 -10.02 7.98
N ALA A 613 15.96 -11.17 8.62
CA ALA A 613 16.80 -12.33 8.38
C ALA A 613 16.10 -13.67 8.67
N SER A 614 16.53 -14.75 8.03
CA SER A 614 16.48 -16.09 8.62
C SER A 614 17.77 -16.28 9.41
N VAL A 615 17.66 -16.19 10.73
CA VAL A 615 18.81 -16.33 11.66
C VAL A 615 19.27 -17.78 11.68
N SER A 616 18.32 -18.71 11.56
CA SER A 616 18.55 -20.14 11.42
C SER A 616 17.37 -20.79 10.67
N ASP A 617 17.44 -22.09 10.43
CA ASP A 617 16.36 -22.83 9.78
C ASP A 617 15.05 -22.81 10.56
N PHE A 618 15.13 -22.65 11.88
CA PHE A 618 13.96 -22.59 12.73
C PHE A 618 13.52 -21.17 13.10
N TRP A 619 14.35 -20.11 12.88
CA TRP A 619 14.07 -18.75 13.35
C TRP A 619 14.18 -17.72 12.22
N GLN A 620 13.07 -17.04 11.93
CA GLN A 620 12.98 -15.90 11.05
C GLN A 620 12.56 -14.66 11.81
N THR A 621 13.12 -13.52 11.47
CA THR A 621 12.89 -12.26 12.17
C THR A 621 12.77 -11.07 11.21
N ASN A 622 11.90 -10.11 11.55
CA ASN A 622 11.84 -8.79 10.95
C ASN A 622 11.66 -7.76 12.05
N ASN A 623 12.65 -6.91 12.25
CA ASN A 623 12.67 -5.92 13.31
C ASN A 623 12.93 -4.54 12.74
N ARG A 624 12.31 -3.54 13.32
CA ARG A 624 12.59 -2.14 13.06
C ARG A 624 12.51 -1.31 14.33
N VAL A 625 13.45 -0.38 14.46
CA VAL A 625 13.42 0.69 15.44
C VAL A 625 13.50 2.01 14.68
N PHE A 626 12.71 2.99 15.08
CA PHE A 626 12.74 4.30 14.48
C PHE A 626 12.63 5.42 15.52
N VAL A 627 13.25 6.54 15.18
CA VAL A 627 13.07 7.82 15.89
C VAL A 627 12.43 8.80 14.92
N ARG A 628 11.41 9.50 15.40
CA ARG A 628 10.77 10.59 14.67
C ARG A 628 10.86 11.85 15.52
N HIS A 629 11.30 12.93 14.92
CA HIS A 629 11.28 14.27 15.51
C HIS A 629 10.43 15.17 14.61
N ASN A 630 9.41 15.80 15.19
CA ASN A 630 8.49 16.66 14.47
C ASN A 630 8.46 18.04 15.11
N THR A 631 8.56 19.09 14.30
CA THR A 631 8.37 20.48 14.70
C THR A 631 7.21 21.05 13.89
N GLU A 632 6.13 21.41 14.55
CA GLU A 632 4.94 22.05 13.99
C GLU A 632 4.86 23.49 14.47
N LYS A 633 4.58 24.40 13.57
CA LYS A 633 4.44 25.84 13.86
C LYS A 633 3.10 26.34 13.35
N SER A 634 2.43 27.13 14.17
CA SER A 634 1.24 27.92 13.86
C SER A 634 1.41 29.30 14.48
N PRO A 635 0.65 30.33 14.10
CA PRO A 635 0.75 31.65 14.73
C PRO A 635 0.70 31.57 16.25
N GLY A 636 1.71 32.11 16.92
CA GLY A 636 1.81 32.14 18.38
C GLY A 636 2.20 30.83 19.06
N LYS A 637 2.31 29.70 18.33
CA LYS A 637 2.59 28.39 18.94
C LYS A 637 3.57 27.55 18.12
N THR A 638 4.55 26.98 18.81
CA THR A 638 5.48 25.98 18.23
C THR A 638 5.50 24.77 19.14
N VAL A 639 5.34 23.61 18.55
CA VAL A 639 5.46 22.31 19.25
C VAL A 639 6.56 21.51 18.59
N SER A 640 7.52 21.05 19.39
CA SER A 640 8.60 20.16 18.96
C SER A 640 8.56 18.92 19.84
N SER A 641 8.55 17.74 19.21
CA SER A 641 8.44 16.46 19.91
C SER A 641 9.26 15.40 19.21
N ALA A 642 9.92 14.57 20.01
CA ALA A 642 10.61 13.38 19.51
C ALA A 642 10.05 12.14 20.18
N TRP A 643 9.90 11.05 19.41
CA TRP A 643 9.46 9.78 19.93
C TRP A 643 10.16 8.60 19.27
N LEU A 644 10.27 7.53 20.02
CA LEU A 644 10.83 6.25 19.61
C LEU A 644 9.69 5.29 19.27
N GLY A 645 9.81 4.57 18.17
CA GLY A 645 8.89 3.48 17.85
C GLY A 645 9.65 2.21 17.47
N TRP A 646 8.97 1.08 17.60
CA TRP A 646 9.52 -0.23 17.27
C TRP A 646 8.47 -1.16 16.69
N SER A 647 8.92 -2.06 15.86
CA SER A 647 8.17 -3.25 15.46
C SER A 647 9.11 -4.45 15.40
N ALA A 648 8.64 -5.59 15.91
CA ALA A 648 9.38 -6.84 15.90
C ALA A 648 8.43 -7.98 15.56
N THR A 649 8.78 -8.78 14.57
CA THR A 649 8.02 -9.98 14.20
C THR A 649 8.98 -11.17 14.19
N GLN A 650 8.64 -12.19 14.96
CA GLN A 650 9.42 -13.40 15.13
C GLN A 650 8.62 -14.60 14.68
N GLN A 651 9.25 -15.51 13.96
CA GLN A 651 8.69 -16.80 13.61
C GLN A 651 9.66 -17.90 14.00
N PHE A 652 9.15 -18.89 14.71
CA PHE A 652 9.87 -20.07 15.09
C PHE A 652 9.21 -21.29 14.41
N ARG A 653 9.92 -21.97 13.53
CA ARG A 653 9.49 -23.20 12.88
C ARG A 653 9.84 -24.36 13.77
N LEU A 654 8.85 -24.97 14.44
CA LEU A 654 9.03 -26.07 15.36
C LEU A 654 9.12 -27.42 14.61
N SER A 655 8.44 -27.52 13.48
CA SER A 655 8.50 -28.67 12.57
C SER A 655 8.18 -28.24 11.13
N ASN A 656 8.16 -29.19 10.20
CA ASN A 656 7.73 -28.93 8.82
C ASN A 656 6.25 -28.51 8.69
N THR A 657 5.45 -28.79 9.72
CA THR A 657 3.99 -28.54 9.71
C THR A 657 3.55 -27.52 10.75
N MET A 658 4.39 -27.15 11.72
CA MET A 658 4.00 -26.28 12.85
C MET A 658 5.04 -25.22 13.15
N GLY A 659 4.59 -24.05 13.57
CA GLY A 659 5.44 -23.01 14.10
C GLY A 659 4.71 -22.00 14.97
N LEU A 660 5.50 -21.16 15.63
CA LEU A 660 5.05 -20.07 16.48
C LEU A 660 5.30 -18.74 15.79
N THR A 661 4.43 -17.77 16.03
CA THR A 661 4.60 -16.37 15.64
C THR A 661 4.46 -15.47 16.84
N LEU A 662 5.33 -14.48 16.94
CA LEU A 662 5.28 -13.44 17.96
C LEU A 662 5.47 -12.11 17.27
N SER A 663 4.61 -11.14 17.52
CA SER A 663 4.80 -9.78 17.02
C SER A 663 4.58 -8.76 18.13
N ALA A 664 5.46 -7.76 18.17
CA ALA A 664 5.39 -6.65 19.10
C ALA A 664 5.50 -5.35 18.32
N THR A 665 4.61 -4.40 18.60
CA THR A 665 4.68 -3.05 18.05
C THR A 665 4.46 -2.04 19.14
N GLY A 666 5.05 -0.87 19.02
CA GLY A 666 4.82 0.19 19.98
C GLY A 666 5.54 1.47 19.63
N GLN A 667 5.17 2.52 20.36
CA GLN A 667 5.86 3.81 20.32
C GLN A 667 5.65 4.57 21.64
N THR A 668 6.64 5.40 21.96
CA THR A 668 6.58 6.32 23.10
C THR A 668 5.57 7.44 22.83
N ALA A 669 5.30 8.25 23.85
CA ALA A 669 4.39 9.39 23.73
C ALA A 669 4.85 10.36 22.64
N GLU A 670 3.88 10.93 21.91
CA GLU A 670 4.08 11.93 20.85
C GLU A 670 3.22 13.16 21.10
N LYS A 671 3.74 14.33 20.73
CA LYS A 671 3.02 15.58 20.81
C LYS A 671 2.92 16.23 19.44
N HIS A 672 1.74 16.73 19.14
CA HIS A 672 1.39 17.53 17.98
C HIS A 672 0.82 18.87 18.40
N LEU A 673 0.67 19.77 17.46
CA LEU A 673 0.10 21.10 17.73
C LEU A 673 -1.35 20.98 18.23
N SER A 674 -2.09 20.00 17.72
CA SER A 674 -3.50 19.76 18.02
C SER A 674 -3.76 18.75 19.14
N HIS A 675 -2.82 17.82 19.40
CA HIS A 675 -3.05 16.73 20.36
C HIS A 675 -1.75 16.08 20.84
N GLU A 676 -1.87 15.36 21.95
CA GLU A 676 -0.82 14.48 22.48
C GLU A 676 -1.37 13.05 22.55
N VAL A 677 -0.57 12.06 22.21
CA VAL A 677 -0.90 10.63 22.36
C VAL A 677 0.13 10.00 23.27
N GLY A 678 -0.33 9.31 24.31
CA GLY A 678 0.54 8.61 25.26
C GLY A 678 1.23 7.39 24.65
N LEU A 679 2.09 6.75 25.46
CA LEU A 679 2.71 5.47 25.13
C LEU A 679 1.65 4.47 24.64
N ARG A 680 1.97 3.75 23.56
CA ARG A 680 1.13 2.65 23.04
C ARG A 680 1.99 1.47 22.60
N TYR A 681 1.56 0.28 22.96
CA TYR A 681 2.18 -0.97 22.52
C TYR A 681 1.18 -2.12 22.52
N ASP A 682 1.42 -3.06 21.62
CA ASP A 682 0.65 -4.28 21.45
C ASP A 682 1.59 -5.45 21.16
N ILE A 683 1.30 -6.61 21.77
CA ILE A 683 2.01 -7.88 21.56
C ILE A 683 1.00 -8.93 21.16
N ASP A 684 1.22 -9.57 20.02
CA ASP A 684 0.42 -10.68 19.49
C ASP A 684 1.23 -11.97 19.55
N ALA A 685 0.58 -13.09 19.81
CA ALA A 685 1.17 -14.42 19.75
C ALA A 685 0.26 -15.38 18.99
N GLY A 686 0.85 -16.35 18.28
CA GLY A 686 0.08 -17.33 17.53
C GLY A 686 0.85 -18.60 17.21
N VAL A 687 0.09 -19.63 16.87
CA VAL A 687 0.56 -20.92 16.36
C VAL A 687 -0.03 -21.11 14.97
N TYR A 688 0.79 -21.54 14.04
CA TYR A 688 0.30 -21.99 12.73
C TYR A 688 0.56 -23.48 12.52
N LEU A 689 -0.38 -24.12 11.82
CA LEU A 689 -0.29 -25.50 11.34
C LEU A 689 -0.49 -25.51 9.83
N SER A 690 0.35 -26.26 9.13
CA SER A 690 0.22 -26.51 7.69
C SER A 690 0.15 -28.00 7.45
N LEU A 691 -1.00 -28.48 7.07
CA LEU A 691 -1.33 -29.90 6.96
C LEU A 691 -1.66 -30.26 5.50
N LEU A 692 -1.71 -31.56 5.18
CA LEU A 692 -2.08 -32.09 3.86
C LEU A 692 -1.23 -31.44 2.73
N ASN A 693 0.09 -31.41 2.89
CA ASN A 693 1.01 -30.78 1.94
C ASN A 693 0.65 -29.31 1.63
N ASP A 694 0.44 -28.52 2.69
CA ASP A 694 0.07 -27.10 2.66
C ASP A 694 -1.35 -26.80 2.12
N GLN A 695 -2.18 -27.86 1.86
CA GLN A 695 -3.57 -27.65 1.43
C GLN A 695 -4.44 -27.12 2.57
N LEU A 696 -4.23 -27.55 3.80
CA LEU A 696 -4.96 -27.06 4.96
C LEU A 696 -4.04 -26.27 5.87
N GLN A 697 -4.35 -25.00 6.06
CA GLN A 697 -3.62 -24.07 6.93
C GLN A 697 -4.53 -23.65 8.08
N ILE A 698 -4.05 -23.78 9.31
CA ILE A 698 -4.77 -23.37 10.53
C ILE A 698 -3.88 -22.42 11.30
N ASN A 699 -4.40 -21.26 11.66
CA ASN A 699 -3.72 -20.29 12.50
C ASN A 699 -4.59 -19.98 13.72
N LEU A 700 -4.05 -20.21 14.90
CA LEU A 700 -4.64 -19.83 16.15
C LEU A 700 -3.77 -18.76 16.82
N GLY A 701 -4.35 -17.63 17.18
CA GLY A 701 -3.60 -16.52 17.76
C GLY A 701 -4.37 -15.77 18.83
N VAL A 702 -3.63 -15.09 19.67
CA VAL A 702 -4.15 -14.09 20.61
C VAL A 702 -3.62 -12.74 20.16
N LEU A 703 -4.53 -11.87 19.73
CA LEU A 703 -4.22 -10.49 19.39
C LEU A 703 -4.24 -9.64 20.66
N ASN A 704 -3.33 -8.68 20.73
CA ASN A 704 -3.20 -7.78 21.87
C ASN A 704 -3.09 -8.54 23.21
N LEU A 705 -2.32 -9.64 23.24
CA LEU A 705 -2.07 -10.46 24.43
C LEU A 705 -1.59 -9.59 25.58
N ILE A 706 -0.64 -8.70 25.30
CA ILE A 706 -0.17 -7.64 26.18
C ILE A 706 -0.34 -6.32 25.43
N HIS A 707 -1.02 -5.37 26.04
CA HIS A 707 -1.25 -4.04 25.47
C HIS A 707 -1.43 -3.02 26.58
N ASN A 708 -1.24 -1.76 26.27
CA ASN A 708 -1.65 -0.66 27.12
C ASN A 708 -2.83 0.11 26.54
N ARG A 709 -3.47 0.94 27.36
CA ARG A 709 -4.53 1.87 26.94
C ARG A 709 -3.90 3.21 26.62
N ALA A 710 -4.00 3.61 25.35
CA ALA A 710 -3.53 4.93 24.94
C ALA A 710 -4.43 6.02 25.52
N VAL A 711 -3.82 7.08 26.05
CA VAL A 711 -4.50 8.32 26.44
C VAL A 711 -4.22 9.34 25.36
N MET A 712 -5.27 9.96 24.86
CA MET A 712 -5.18 11.08 23.91
C MET A 712 -5.63 12.35 24.60
N ARG A 713 -4.82 13.40 24.51
CA ARG A 713 -5.13 14.74 25.03
C ARG A 713 -5.16 15.74 23.89
N VAL A 714 -6.21 16.54 23.85
CA VAL A 714 -6.33 17.71 22.97
C VAL A 714 -6.34 18.92 23.88
N LYS A 715 -5.36 19.80 23.71
CA LYS A 715 -5.25 21.04 24.50
C LYS A 715 -5.23 22.25 23.58
N THR A 716 -6.20 23.10 23.78
CA THR A 716 -6.33 24.41 23.12
C THR A 716 -6.26 25.51 24.17
N ASP A 717 -6.27 26.76 23.76
CA ASP A 717 -6.29 27.91 24.68
C ASP A 717 -7.62 28.00 25.47
N PHE A 718 -8.67 27.33 25.01
CA PHE A 718 -10.02 27.43 25.56
C PHE A 718 -10.57 26.11 26.10
N ALA A 719 -9.96 24.98 25.76
CA ALA A 719 -10.45 23.66 26.14
C ALA A 719 -9.31 22.65 26.29
N GLU A 720 -9.47 21.75 27.25
CA GLU A 720 -8.64 20.56 27.39
C GLU A 720 -9.52 19.31 27.41
N LEU A 721 -9.28 18.39 26.48
CA LEU A 721 -10.02 17.16 26.33
C LEU A 721 -9.06 15.98 26.55
N GLU A 722 -9.37 15.09 27.48
CA GLU A 722 -8.63 13.86 27.70
C GLU A 722 -9.51 12.66 27.39
N ARG A 723 -9.07 11.80 26.48
CA ARG A 723 -9.76 10.57 26.10
C ARG A 723 -8.92 9.35 26.43
N THR A 724 -9.50 8.41 27.19
CA THR A 724 -8.92 7.09 27.43
C THR A 724 -9.78 6.03 26.77
N ASP A 725 -9.18 5.24 25.88
CA ASP A 725 -9.84 4.09 25.22
C ASP A 725 -10.00 2.95 26.25
N LEU A 726 -11.23 2.47 26.41
CA LEU A 726 -11.60 1.36 27.29
C LEU A 726 -12.10 0.13 26.52
N SER A 727 -12.06 0.17 25.17
CA SER A 727 -12.54 -0.92 24.34
C SER A 727 -11.79 -2.24 24.65
N PRO A 728 -12.47 -3.38 24.56
CA PRO A 728 -11.80 -4.68 24.68
C PRO A 728 -10.81 -4.84 23.52
N ARG A 729 -9.56 -5.14 23.83
CA ARG A 729 -8.51 -5.28 22.80
C ARG A 729 -8.00 -6.70 22.64
N ARG A 730 -7.98 -7.48 23.73
CA ARG A 730 -7.51 -8.87 23.68
C ARG A 730 -8.51 -9.73 22.95
N ARG A 731 -8.08 -10.39 21.86
CA ARG A 731 -8.95 -11.22 21.01
C ARG A 731 -8.30 -12.56 20.70
N LEU A 732 -9.07 -13.63 20.77
CA LEU A 732 -8.73 -14.91 20.19
C LEU A 732 -9.06 -14.88 18.69
N LYS A 733 -8.13 -15.31 17.85
CA LYS A 733 -8.29 -15.39 16.41
C LYS A 733 -8.06 -16.83 15.95
N LEU A 734 -8.99 -17.37 15.18
CA LEU A 734 -8.85 -18.63 14.44
C LEU A 734 -8.97 -18.34 12.95
N SER A 735 -8.01 -18.79 12.16
CA SER A 735 -8.10 -18.76 10.69
C SER A 735 -7.85 -20.16 10.14
N VAL A 736 -8.75 -20.63 9.28
CA VAL A 736 -8.64 -21.90 8.57
C VAL A 736 -8.70 -21.60 7.09
N THR A 737 -7.72 -22.05 6.33
CA THR A 737 -7.69 -21.89 4.86
C THR A 737 -7.46 -23.23 4.20
N TRP A 738 -8.37 -23.59 3.32
CA TRP A 738 -8.25 -24.75 2.46
C TRP A 738 -7.89 -24.33 1.04
N ASN A 739 -6.70 -24.77 0.59
CA ASN A 739 -6.15 -24.49 -0.72
C ASN A 739 -6.37 -25.70 -1.63
N PHE A 740 -6.81 -25.46 -2.86
CA PHE A 740 -7.00 -26.52 -3.85
C PHE A 740 -6.55 -26.06 -5.24
N SER A 741 -6.17 -26.99 -6.07
CA SER A 741 -5.86 -26.73 -7.48
C SER A 741 -6.18 -27.95 -8.32
N SER A 742 -6.71 -27.74 -9.52
CA SER A 742 -6.91 -28.78 -10.53
C SER A 742 -6.31 -28.33 -11.86
N GLY A 743 -5.88 -29.28 -12.66
CA GLY A 743 -5.23 -29.06 -13.95
C GLY A 743 -3.83 -29.69 -13.98
N ASP A 744 -3.47 -30.25 -15.11
CA ASP A 744 -2.21 -30.91 -15.33
C ASP A 744 -1.00 -30.01 -15.17
N LYS A 745 0.16 -30.68 -15.01
CA LYS A 745 1.51 -30.09 -14.81
C LYS A 745 1.66 -28.73 -15.49
N ILE A 746 2.20 -27.79 -14.76
CA ILE A 746 2.53 -26.43 -15.20
C ILE A 746 3.00 -26.44 -16.66
N LYS A 747 2.12 -26.20 -17.62
CA LYS A 747 2.53 -25.74 -18.94
C LYS A 747 3.07 -24.34 -18.72
N ARG A 748 4.37 -24.21 -18.82
CA ARG A 748 5.08 -22.92 -18.74
C ARG A 748 4.53 -22.06 -19.87
N SER A 749 3.61 -21.15 -19.57
CA SER A 749 3.21 -20.17 -20.55
C SER A 749 4.45 -19.37 -20.91
N SER A 750 4.72 -19.23 -22.19
CA SER A 750 5.74 -18.35 -22.73
C SER A 750 5.30 -16.87 -22.61
N SER A 751 4.86 -16.45 -21.41
CA SER A 751 4.75 -15.04 -21.14
C SER A 751 6.19 -14.51 -21.16
N ARG A 752 6.52 -13.76 -22.19
CA ARG A 752 7.76 -13.00 -22.25
C ARG A 752 7.81 -12.10 -21.02
N THR A 753 8.42 -12.61 -19.96
CA THR A 753 8.86 -11.79 -18.85
C THR A 753 9.91 -10.86 -19.41
N VAL A 754 9.52 -9.62 -19.56
CA VAL A 754 10.43 -8.59 -19.98
C VAL A 754 11.39 -8.37 -18.83
N ASN A 755 12.66 -8.81 -18.99
CA ASN A 755 13.73 -8.38 -18.12
C ASN A 755 13.94 -6.88 -18.32
N SER A 756 13.17 -6.08 -17.60
CA SER A 756 13.45 -4.68 -17.44
C SER A 756 14.29 -4.52 -16.19
N PRO A 757 15.44 -3.87 -16.22
CA PRO A 757 16.16 -3.48 -15.01
C PRO A 757 15.34 -2.50 -14.16
N THR A 758 14.25 -1.96 -14.73
CA THR A 758 13.34 -1.05 -14.10
C THR A 758 11.92 -1.56 -14.32
N ARG A 759 11.25 -2.02 -13.25
CA ARG A 759 9.81 -2.29 -13.17
C ARG A 759 9.28 -3.22 -14.28
N GLU A 760 9.35 -4.51 -14.04
CA GLU A 760 8.48 -5.43 -14.75
C GLU A 760 7.02 -5.09 -14.38
N THR A 761 6.22 -4.74 -15.36
CA THR A 761 4.77 -4.68 -15.21
C THR A 761 4.25 -6.11 -15.25
N PRO A 762 3.72 -6.65 -14.15
CA PRO A 762 3.12 -7.98 -14.18
C PRO A 762 1.84 -7.95 -15.00
N THR A 763 1.64 -8.94 -15.82
CA THR A 763 0.32 -9.27 -16.36
C THR A 763 -0.34 -10.27 -15.41
N LEU A 764 -1.62 -10.06 -15.09
CA LEU A 764 -2.45 -11.05 -14.41
C LEU A 764 -2.45 -12.38 -15.14
#